data_c5da646cbeaa27757befb28c71d9de21
#
_entry.id   c5da646cbeaa27757befb28c71d9de21
#
_cell.length_a   1.000
_cell.length_b   1.000
_cell.length_c   1.000
_cell.angle_alpha   90.00
_cell.angle_beta   90.00
_cell.angle_gamma   90.00
#
_symmetry.space_group_name_H-M   'P 1'
#
loop_
_entity.id
_entity.type
_entity.pdbx_description
1 polymer ?
#
loop_
_entity_poly.entity_id
_entity_poly.type
_entity_poly.pdbx_seq_one_letter_code
_entity_poly.pdbx_strand_id
1 'polypeptide(L)'
;WREAAAAIGMQFDEARHDTERQAPEAQKASADLVAQASLDWAIQHLAERESVMPLADLLHSAIRHAGGHTDITAIQAAIQGRVESGALIQEAPHYSSTQDKEAQPMNREGWAAEVTRLARLNQDAALQLVDDAIAQGRLLMESPRYATRNAHEAESRILAVEQAGRGAWHSTINAANAENALDALLTPGQREAVMLVTTGSDQVAGIQGLAGTGKSFALQNAQTILREQGHSMTALAPYGNMVRNLRDEGIPANTIASILAAADKRPFLDSLGPTSVVVIDEAGVVPVRQMDKLLALIQPTGAKVVLLGDTAQTKAIEAGRAFAMLQEHGMKTVLMGDIQRQRTARLRKAVELAATGRASQSLPLLNSIRVIPDQFTTDEHGRKTRDSSARYEAIAKTYTGLSTTEQANTIVVTGTNASRNEINQRIHALLGLEGKGRPCQMLARHDTTRAERSVARYYNVGDIVIPERDYKCGLKRGELYRVTGSNSHDRINVTSVQAGQTNAQPIEIIPKTMSKLSVYHLNTAELSVGDRVRITRNDARHDLVNGQQANVVAIDATSVTLETQGRHVQLPTDHPLNMDYAYVTTAHSAQGLTCDRVLYNAESFSRTTAQDTYYVSISRERHEVTVFTDDAEKLPERVGRQTYKGLAHDLQPAAAKVFSQDEKELAASTLPVESDLEVD
;
A
#
# COMPACT_ATOMS: atom_id res chain seq x y z
N TRP A 1 26.53 -12.32 22.10
CA TRP A 1 26.34 -13.64 21.49
C TRP A 1 27.60 -14.52 21.64
N ARG A 2 28.78 -14.06 21.22
CA ARG A 2 30.04 -14.83 21.35
C ARG A 2 30.36 -15.18 22.80
N GLU A 3 30.19 -14.24 23.73
CA GLU A 3 30.40 -14.46 25.16
C GLU A 3 29.35 -15.42 25.76
N ALA A 4 28.06 -15.27 25.35
CA ALA A 4 27.00 -16.17 25.80
C ALA A 4 27.18 -17.60 25.26
N ALA A 5 27.65 -17.75 24.01
CA ALA A 5 27.96 -19.04 23.43
C ALA A 5 29.18 -19.71 24.06
N ALA A 6 30.23 -18.94 24.39
CA ALA A 6 31.39 -19.44 25.11
C ALA A 6 31.03 -19.91 26.55
N ALA A 7 30.07 -19.24 27.20
CA ALA A 7 29.59 -19.60 28.52
C ALA A 7 28.83 -20.96 28.56
N ILE A 8 28.28 -21.41 27.43
CA ILE A 8 27.62 -22.72 27.25
C ILE A 8 28.51 -23.74 26.52
N GLY A 9 29.81 -23.41 26.32
CA GLY A 9 30.79 -24.32 25.73
C GLY A 9 30.71 -24.44 24.16
N MET A 10 30.02 -23.55 23.50
CA MET A 10 30.01 -23.47 22.03
C MET A 10 31.20 -22.68 21.50
N GLN A 11 32.05 -23.33 20.71
CA GLN A 11 33.16 -22.69 19.99
C GLN A 11 32.77 -22.47 18.53
N PHE A 12 32.47 -21.22 18.15
CA PHE A 12 31.99 -20.87 16.80
C PHE A 12 33.00 -21.18 15.69
N ASP A 13 34.29 -21.12 15.98
CA ASP A 13 35.34 -21.35 15.00
C ASP A 13 35.51 -22.84 14.65
N GLU A 14 35.29 -23.75 15.64
CA GLU A 14 35.28 -25.20 15.39
C GLU A 14 34.01 -25.64 14.62
N ALA A 15 32.83 -25.06 14.95
CA ALA A 15 31.60 -25.34 14.22
C ALA A 15 31.66 -24.88 12.75
N ARG A 16 32.40 -23.79 12.47
CA ARG A 16 32.61 -23.29 11.09
C ARG A 16 33.57 -24.16 10.30
N HIS A 17 34.63 -24.69 10.92
CA HIS A 17 35.56 -25.61 10.27
C HIS A 17 34.99 -27.03 10.06
N ASP A 18 34.07 -27.50 10.89
CA ASP A 18 33.42 -28.79 10.70
C ASP A 18 32.33 -28.76 9.63
N THR A 19 31.66 -27.63 9.40
CA THR A 19 30.69 -27.47 8.30
C THR A 19 31.36 -27.28 6.94
N GLU A 20 32.62 -26.82 6.88
CA GLU A 20 33.41 -26.71 5.64
C GLU A 20 34.07 -28.04 5.23
N ARG A 21 34.16 -29.04 6.17
CA ARG A 21 34.64 -30.38 5.88
C ARG A 21 33.54 -31.27 5.32
N GLN A 22 33.41 -31.26 3.96
CA GLN A 22 32.76 -32.31 3.18
C GLN A 22 31.32 -32.66 3.62
N ALA A 23 30.38 -31.76 3.36
CA ALA A 23 29.01 -32.21 3.23
C ALA A 23 28.92 -33.18 2.04
N PRO A 24 28.37 -34.42 2.22
CA PRO A 24 28.16 -35.33 1.10
C PRO A 24 27.40 -34.65 -0.03
N GLU A 25 27.68 -34.97 -1.30
CA GLU A 25 27.00 -34.37 -2.45
C GLU A 25 25.47 -34.35 -2.33
N ALA A 26 24.89 -35.37 -1.68
CA ALA A 26 23.46 -35.44 -1.38
C ALA A 26 22.99 -34.32 -0.41
N GLN A 27 23.83 -33.89 0.54
CA GLN A 27 23.51 -32.83 1.50
C GLN A 27 23.62 -31.45 0.83
N LYS A 28 24.60 -31.29 -0.08
CA LYS A 28 24.76 -30.09 -0.91
C LYS A 28 23.60 -29.96 -1.91
N ALA A 29 23.23 -31.01 -2.60
CA ALA A 29 22.07 -31.04 -3.50
C ALA A 29 20.76 -30.73 -2.76
N SER A 30 20.62 -31.16 -1.49
CA SER A 30 19.48 -30.78 -0.65
C SER A 30 19.50 -29.29 -0.28
N ALA A 31 20.68 -28.72 0.05
CA ALA A 31 20.82 -27.31 0.36
C ALA A 31 20.52 -26.41 -0.84
N ASP A 32 20.93 -26.80 -2.05
CA ASP A 32 20.64 -26.08 -3.30
C ASP A 32 19.12 -26.08 -3.61
N LEU A 33 18.43 -27.20 -3.40
CA LEU A 33 16.97 -27.27 -3.57
C LEU A 33 16.24 -26.38 -2.56
N VAL A 34 16.72 -26.33 -1.31
CA VAL A 34 16.17 -25.42 -0.28
C VAL A 34 16.43 -23.97 -0.66
N ALA A 35 17.63 -23.63 -1.18
CA ALA A 35 17.95 -22.30 -1.64
C ALA A 35 17.01 -21.84 -2.76
N GLN A 36 16.78 -22.69 -3.78
CA GLN A 36 15.86 -22.38 -4.87
C GLN A 36 14.42 -22.19 -4.39
N ALA A 37 13.92 -23.07 -3.52
CA ALA A 37 12.56 -22.98 -2.98
C ALA A 37 12.40 -21.70 -2.10
N SER A 38 13.42 -21.39 -1.30
CA SER A 38 13.41 -20.20 -0.45
C SER A 38 13.50 -18.91 -1.25
N LEU A 39 14.28 -18.89 -2.33
CA LEU A 39 14.32 -17.77 -3.26
C LEU A 39 12.97 -17.58 -3.98
N ASP A 40 12.34 -18.64 -4.46
CA ASP A 40 11.03 -18.56 -5.11
C ASP A 40 9.97 -18.03 -4.16
N TRP A 41 10.02 -18.43 -2.89
CA TRP A 41 9.17 -17.87 -1.85
C TRP A 41 9.46 -16.38 -1.60
N ALA A 42 10.73 -15.99 -1.48
CA ALA A 42 11.13 -14.60 -1.27
C ALA A 42 10.69 -13.69 -2.44
N ILE A 43 10.88 -14.15 -3.68
CA ILE A 43 10.40 -13.44 -4.88
C ILE A 43 8.87 -13.26 -4.82
N GLN A 44 8.11 -14.29 -4.49
CA GLN A 44 6.65 -14.20 -4.40
C GLN A 44 6.21 -13.25 -3.28
N HIS A 45 6.92 -13.28 -2.14
CA HIS A 45 6.64 -12.41 -0.99
C HIS A 45 6.87 -10.93 -1.33
N LEU A 46 8.04 -10.61 -1.88
CA LEU A 46 8.42 -9.23 -2.19
C LEU A 46 7.66 -8.68 -3.40
N ALA A 47 7.53 -9.48 -4.48
CA ALA A 47 6.88 -9.04 -5.71
C ALA A 47 5.35 -8.80 -5.58
N GLU A 48 4.73 -9.19 -4.46
CA GLU A 48 3.34 -8.80 -4.17
C GLU A 48 3.24 -7.29 -3.85
N ARG A 49 4.29 -6.71 -3.26
CA ARG A 49 4.32 -5.32 -2.79
C ARG A 49 5.25 -4.40 -3.57
N GLU A 50 6.29 -4.93 -4.18
CA GLU A 50 7.33 -4.16 -4.87
C GLU A 50 7.59 -4.72 -6.29
N SER A 51 7.60 -3.84 -7.31
CA SER A 51 8.01 -4.23 -8.68
C SER A 51 9.53 -4.45 -8.76
N VAL A 52 10.29 -3.74 -7.93
CA VAL A 52 11.76 -3.79 -7.88
C VAL A 52 12.21 -4.18 -6.49
N MET A 53 13.03 -5.21 -6.39
CA MET A 53 13.47 -5.84 -5.15
C MET A 53 14.98 -5.64 -4.97
N PRO A 54 15.45 -4.97 -3.89
CA PRO A 54 16.87 -4.91 -3.55
C PRO A 54 17.45 -6.30 -3.26
N LEU A 55 18.74 -6.53 -3.57
CA LEU A 55 19.43 -7.78 -3.25
C LEU A 55 19.34 -8.13 -1.77
N ALA A 56 19.51 -7.12 -0.90
CA ALA A 56 19.45 -7.32 0.56
C ALA A 56 18.11 -7.90 1.00
N ASP A 57 16.99 -7.39 0.46
CA ASP A 57 15.64 -7.86 0.82
C ASP A 57 15.38 -9.27 0.29
N LEU A 58 15.87 -9.60 -0.91
CA LEU A 58 15.80 -10.95 -1.47
C LEU A 58 16.56 -11.94 -0.61
N LEU A 59 17.81 -11.62 -0.24
CA LEU A 59 18.66 -12.46 0.60
C LEU A 59 18.06 -12.62 1.99
N HIS A 60 17.67 -11.53 2.64
CA HIS A 60 17.06 -11.56 3.96
C HIS A 60 15.80 -12.45 3.99
N SER A 61 14.89 -12.23 3.04
CA SER A 61 13.65 -12.98 2.96
C SER A 61 13.89 -14.46 2.68
N ALA A 62 14.83 -14.80 1.78
CA ALA A 62 15.15 -16.17 1.43
C ALA A 62 15.85 -16.92 2.58
N ILE A 63 16.85 -16.30 3.25
CA ILE A 63 17.55 -16.89 4.38
C ILE A 63 16.57 -17.14 5.54
N ARG A 64 15.74 -16.14 5.86
CA ARG A 64 14.71 -16.28 6.90
C ARG A 64 13.72 -17.40 6.57
N HIS A 65 13.35 -17.56 5.30
CA HIS A 65 12.50 -18.66 4.86
C HIS A 65 13.20 -20.01 4.97
N ALA A 66 14.47 -20.08 4.64
CA ALA A 66 15.26 -21.33 4.67
C ALA A 66 15.45 -21.90 6.08
N GLY A 67 15.39 -21.07 7.14
CA GLY A 67 15.45 -21.53 8.55
C GLY A 67 16.74 -22.27 8.89
N GLY A 68 17.87 -21.90 8.29
CA GLY A 68 19.18 -22.54 8.55
C GLY A 68 19.50 -23.77 7.70
N HIS A 69 18.63 -24.16 6.77
CA HIS A 69 18.83 -25.33 5.91
C HIS A 69 19.61 -25.06 4.61
N THR A 70 20.06 -23.82 4.41
CA THR A 70 20.94 -23.40 3.31
C THR A 70 21.74 -22.18 3.73
N ASP A 71 22.68 -21.75 2.91
CA ASP A 71 23.53 -20.60 3.16
C ASP A 71 23.32 -19.48 2.11
N ILE A 72 23.97 -18.33 2.35
CA ILE A 72 23.87 -17.15 1.51
C ILE A 72 24.45 -17.40 0.11
N THR A 73 25.51 -18.20 0.00
CA THR A 73 26.18 -18.50 -1.26
C THR A 73 25.29 -19.30 -2.19
N ALA A 74 24.58 -20.31 -1.65
CA ALA A 74 23.63 -21.11 -2.41
C ALA A 74 22.43 -20.26 -2.88
N ILE A 75 21.95 -19.31 -2.06
CA ILE A 75 20.88 -18.40 -2.46
C ILE A 75 21.36 -17.43 -3.54
N GLN A 76 22.58 -16.88 -3.43
CA GLN A 76 23.17 -16.04 -4.48
C GLN A 76 23.32 -16.80 -5.81
N ALA A 77 23.78 -18.04 -5.77
CA ALA A 77 23.83 -18.90 -6.95
C ALA A 77 22.43 -19.14 -7.56
N ALA A 78 21.42 -19.34 -6.73
CA ALA A 78 20.04 -19.46 -7.17
C ALA A 78 19.51 -18.16 -7.82
N ILE A 79 19.83 -16.98 -7.28
CA ILE A 79 19.49 -15.67 -7.88
C ILE A 79 20.14 -15.58 -9.26
N GLN A 80 21.44 -15.88 -9.35
CA GLN A 80 22.17 -15.85 -10.63
C GLN A 80 21.52 -16.78 -11.68
N GLY A 81 21.15 -18.00 -11.31
CA GLY A 81 20.41 -18.90 -12.18
C GLY A 81 19.05 -18.37 -12.64
N ARG A 82 18.33 -17.60 -11.79
CA ARG A 82 17.09 -16.91 -12.19
C ARG A 82 17.35 -15.75 -13.16
N VAL A 83 18.47 -15.06 -13.04
CA VAL A 83 18.89 -13.99 -13.97
C VAL A 83 19.27 -14.62 -15.33
N GLU A 84 20.08 -15.68 -15.35
CA GLU A 84 20.51 -16.39 -16.56
C GLU A 84 19.32 -16.99 -17.33
N SER A 85 18.33 -17.55 -16.62
CA SER A 85 17.09 -18.03 -17.23
C SER A 85 16.16 -16.89 -17.68
N GLY A 86 16.46 -15.65 -17.33
CA GLY A 86 15.65 -14.47 -17.58
C GLY A 86 14.35 -14.40 -16.78
N ALA A 87 14.19 -15.21 -15.74
CA ALA A 87 13.05 -15.12 -14.81
C ALA A 87 13.14 -13.88 -13.91
N LEU A 88 14.37 -13.47 -13.56
CA LEU A 88 14.70 -12.18 -12.95
C LEU A 88 15.46 -11.30 -13.94
N ILE A 89 15.19 -10.01 -13.89
CA ILE A 89 15.91 -8.96 -14.60
C ILE A 89 16.73 -8.25 -13.54
N GLN A 90 18.07 -8.29 -13.67
CA GLN A 90 18.98 -7.53 -12.83
C GLN A 90 19.17 -6.14 -13.43
N GLU A 91 19.11 -5.13 -12.60
CA GLU A 91 19.42 -3.75 -12.98
C GLU A 91 20.89 -3.59 -13.37
N ALA A 92 21.15 -2.76 -14.38
CA ALA A 92 22.51 -2.32 -14.67
C ALA A 92 23.13 -1.63 -13.44
N PRO A 93 24.44 -1.77 -13.19
CA PRO A 93 25.07 -1.17 -12.02
C PRO A 93 24.82 0.33 -11.93
N HIS A 94 24.37 0.78 -10.76
CA HIS A 94 24.26 2.19 -10.40
C HIS A 94 25.34 2.55 -9.39
N TYR A 95 25.72 3.80 -9.39
CA TYR A 95 26.81 4.31 -8.56
C TYR A 95 26.38 5.58 -7.86
N SER A 96 26.68 5.69 -6.57
CA SER A 96 26.50 6.88 -5.74
C SER A 96 27.79 7.66 -5.60
N SER A 97 27.72 8.98 -5.58
CA SER A 97 28.87 9.83 -5.31
C SER A 97 29.21 9.86 -3.81
N THR A 98 30.47 9.65 -3.47
CA THR A 98 30.97 9.83 -2.10
C THR A 98 31.15 11.31 -1.72
N GLN A 99 31.24 12.18 -2.71
CA GLN A 99 31.46 13.63 -2.53
C GLN A 99 30.14 14.41 -2.49
N ASP A 100 29.16 14.01 -3.30
CA ASP A 100 27.83 14.60 -3.35
C ASP A 100 26.78 13.56 -2.94
N LYS A 101 26.41 13.58 -1.65
CA LYS A 101 25.42 12.66 -1.09
C LYS A 101 23.97 13.00 -1.49
N GLU A 102 23.73 14.17 -2.07
CA GLU A 102 22.41 14.59 -2.56
C GLU A 102 22.21 14.17 -4.02
N ALA A 103 23.27 13.86 -4.76
CA ALA A 103 23.19 13.35 -6.12
C ALA A 103 22.47 12.00 -6.14
N GLN A 104 21.51 11.86 -7.04
CA GLN A 104 20.81 10.58 -7.26
C GLN A 104 21.80 9.54 -7.83
N PRO A 105 21.74 8.28 -7.37
CA PRO A 105 22.51 7.21 -7.97
C PRO A 105 22.17 7.06 -9.46
N MET A 106 23.19 6.97 -10.30
CA MET A 106 23.03 6.84 -11.76
C MET A 106 23.88 5.68 -12.27
N ASN A 107 23.49 5.11 -13.40
CA ASN A 107 24.34 4.17 -14.11
C ASN A 107 25.55 4.91 -14.72
N ARG A 108 26.50 4.15 -15.27
CA ARG A 108 27.73 4.67 -15.84
C ARG A 108 27.48 5.72 -16.94
N GLU A 109 26.52 5.46 -17.80
CA GLU A 109 26.12 6.33 -18.90
C GLU A 109 25.44 7.60 -18.40
N GLY A 110 24.62 7.51 -17.35
CA GLY A 110 23.97 8.65 -16.69
C GLY A 110 25.02 9.60 -16.07
N TRP A 111 25.98 9.05 -15.33
CA TRP A 111 27.11 9.84 -14.82
C TRP A 111 27.92 10.48 -15.93
N ALA A 112 28.19 9.76 -17.05
CA ALA A 112 28.90 10.31 -18.19
C ALA A 112 28.11 11.46 -18.85
N ALA A 113 26.81 11.34 -18.99
CA ALA A 113 25.95 12.41 -19.51
C ALA A 113 26.00 13.66 -18.61
N GLU A 114 25.97 13.48 -17.29
CA GLU A 114 26.07 14.59 -16.32
C GLU A 114 27.44 15.27 -16.39
N VAL A 115 28.53 14.48 -16.48
CA VAL A 115 29.89 15.00 -16.68
C VAL A 115 30.02 15.76 -18.02
N THR A 116 29.44 15.22 -19.10
CA THR A 116 29.37 15.89 -20.40
C THR A 116 28.68 17.25 -20.29
N ARG A 117 27.55 17.30 -19.59
CA ARG A 117 26.78 18.52 -19.38
C ARG A 117 27.52 19.58 -18.57
N LEU A 118 28.20 19.16 -17.49
CA LEU A 118 28.86 20.05 -16.54
C LEU A 118 30.24 20.51 -17.07
N ALA A 119 31.05 19.57 -17.58
CA ALA A 119 32.44 19.83 -18.00
C ALA A 119 32.58 20.13 -19.49
N ARG A 120 31.47 20.07 -20.26
CA ARG A 120 31.47 20.28 -21.74
C ARG A 120 32.45 19.36 -22.49
N LEU A 121 32.64 18.14 -22.00
CA LEU A 121 33.49 17.12 -22.63
C LEU A 121 32.70 16.33 -23.67
N ASN A 122 33.39 15.64 -24.56
CA ASN A 122 32.78 14.63 -25.42
C ASN A 122 32.43 13.38 -24.59
N GLN A 123 31.58 12.53 -25.13
CA GLN A 123 31.04 11.34 -24.43
C GLN A 123 32.14 10.35 -24.02
N ASP A 124 33.17 10.13 -24.88
CA ASP A 124 34.23 9.17 -24.58
C ASP A 124 35.14 9.66 -23.43
N ALA A 125 35.48 10.95 -23.41
CA ALA A 125 36.22 11.54 -22.31
C ALA A 125 35.44 11.55 -21.00
N ALA A 126 34.12 11.77 -21.07
CA ALA A 126 33.22 11.71 -19.90
C ALA A 126 33.14 10.28 -19.35
N LEU A 127 33.02 9.27 -20.21
CA LEU A 127 33.00 7.86 -19.79
C LEU A 127 34.35 7.47 -19.13
N GLN A 128 35.46 7.92 -19.65
CA GLN A 128 36.80 7.67 -19.05
C GLN A 128 36.87 8.27 -17.63
N LEU A 129 36.40 9.50 -17.44
CA LEU A 129 36.37 10.13 -16.12
C LEU A 129 35.49 9.41 -15.12
N VAL A 130 34.36 8.85 -15.57
CA VAL A 130 33.50 8.03 -14.74
C VAL A 130 34.17 6.73 -14.36
N ASP A 131 34.83 6.03 -15.30
CA ASP A 131 35.59 4.81 -15.03
C ASP A 131 36.73 5.07 -14.02
N ASP A 132 37.43 6.19 -14.17
CA ASP A 132 38.48 6.60 -13.22
C ASP A 132 37.88 6.92 -11.83
N ALA A 133 36.68 7.51 -11.78
CA ALA A 133 36.01 7.81 -10.52
C ALA A 133 35.55 6.53 -9.81
N ILE A 134 35.08 5.53 -10.56
CA ILE A 134 34.73 4.21 -10.04
C ILE A 134 35.97 3.50 -9.51
N ALA A 135 37.05 3.46 -10.31
CA ALA A 135 38.31 2.83 -9.90
C ALA A 135 38.96 3.47 -8.66
N GLN A 136 38.75 4.77 -8.46
CA GLN A 136 39.25 5.53 -7.30
C GLN A 136 38.30 5.51 -6.09
N GLY A 137 37.17 4.82 -6.16
CA GLY A 137 36.16 4.78 -5.08
C GLY A 137 35.46 6.12 -4.84
N ARG A 138 35.47 7.05 -5.78
CA ARG A 138 34.71 8.30 -5.72
C ARG A 138 33.24 8.08 -6.10
N LEU A 139 32.98 7.08 -6.93
CA LEU A 139 31.66 6.53 -7.23
C LEU A 139 31.63 5.10 -6.70
N LEU A 140 30.74 4.83 -5.76
CA LEU A 140 30.54 3.53 -5.16
C LEU A 140 29.35 2.83 -5.80
N MET A 141 29.54 1.56 -6.14
CA MET A 141 28.47 0.74 -6.70
C MET A 141 27.38 0.49 -5.65
N GLU A 142 26.14 0.77 -6.02
CA GLU A 142 24.98 0.47 -5.22
C GLU A 142 24.66 -1.04 -5.22
N SER A 143 23.97 -1.49 -4.19
CA SER A 143 23.46 -2.86 -4.13
C SER A 143 22.53 -3.12 -5.32
N PRO A 144 22.72 -4.23 -6.08
CA PRO A 144 21.90 -4.50 -7.24
C PRO A 144 20.43 -4.70 -6.89
N ARG A 145 19.55 -4.27 -7.80
CA ARG A 145 18.10 -4.43 -7.71
C ARG A 145 17.60 -5.38 -8.79
N TYR A 146 16.49 -6.03 -8.50
CA TYR A 146 15.92 -7.06 -9.38
C TYR A 146 14.43 -6.82 -9.58
N ALA A 147 13.94 -7.18 -10.77
CA ALA A 147 12.51 -7.27 -11.04
C ALA A 147 12.17 -8.65 -11.61
N THR A 148 10.93 -9.09 -11.42
CA THR A 148 10.47 -10.28 -12.13
C THR A 148 10.16 -9.95 -13.58
N ARG A 149 10.41 -10.89 -14.50
CA ARG A 149 9.97 -10.78 -15.89
C ARG A 149 8.48 -10.46 -16.01
N ASN A 150 7.65 -11.10 -15.18
CA ASN A 150 6.20 -10.87 -15.19
C ASN A 150 5.82 -9.42 -14.84
N ALA A 151 6.53 -8.77 -13.89
CA ALA A 151 6.30 -7.36 -13.56
C ALA A 151 6.67 -6.44 -14.73
N HIS A 152 7.86 -6.66 -15.31
CA HIS A 152 8.34 -5.93 -16.47
C HIS A 152 7.38 -6.06 -17.69
N GLU A 153 6.95 -7.27 -18.00
CA GLU A 153 6.01 -7.52 -19.09
C GLU A 153 4.63 -6.88 -18.85
N ALA A 154 4.14 -6.90 -17.60
CA ALA A 154 2.88 -6.26 -17.26
C ALA A 154 2.95 -4.74 -17.45
N GLU A 155 4.03 -4.10 -16.99
CA GLU A 155 4.28 -2.67 -17.19
C GLU A 155 4.43 -2.33 -18.68
N SER A 156 5.18 -3.14 -19.44
CA SER A 156 5.33 -2.98 -20.89
C SER A 156 4.02 -3.10 -21.64
N ARG A 157 3.14 -4.06 -21.27
CA ARG A 157 1.81 -4.18 -21.89
C ARG A 157 0.92 -2.97 -21.61
N ILE A 158 0.94 -2.44 -20.39
CA ILE A 158 0.19 -1.22 -20.04
C ILE A 158 0.63 -0.05 -20.93
N LEU A 159 1.93 0.16 -21.09
CA LEU A 159 2.48 1.21 -21.96
C LEU A 159 2.10 0.98 -23.41
N ALA A 160 2.21 -0.25 -23.92
CA ALA A 160 1.85 -0.58 -25.30
C ALA A 160 0.37 -0.33 -25.61
N VAL A 161 -0.54 -0.65 -24.67
CA VAL A 161 -1.99 -0.38 -24.83
C VAL A 161 -2.25 1.13 -24.90
N GLU A 162 -1.61 1.92 -24.04
CA GLU A 162 -1.76 3.38 -24.07
C GLU A 162 -1.22 3.96 -25.37
N GLN A 163 -0.01 3.59 -25.79
CA GLN A 163 0.61 4.07 -27.02
C GLN A 163 -0.21 3.72 -28.27
N ALA A 164 -0.70 2.48 -28.37
CA ALA A 164 -1.56 2.05 -29.46
C ALA A 164 -2.93 2.77 -29.47
N GLY A 165 -3.39 3.22 -28.31
CA GLY A 165 -4.65 3.94 -28.13
C GLY A 165 -4.58 5.44 -28.43
N ARG A 166 -3.41 6.00 -28.69
CA ARG A 166 -3.26 7.44 -29.00
C ARG A 166 -3.95 7.79 -30.31
N GLY A 167 -4.88 8.76 -30.26
CA GLY A 167 -5.69 9.16 -31.41
C GLY A 167 -6.65 8.09 -31.94
N ALA A 168 -6.81 6.95 -31.25
CA ALA A 168 -7.61 5.82 -31.74
C ALA A 168 -9.08 5.87 -31.32
N TRP A 169 -9.47 6.76 -30.42
CA TRP A 169 -10.88 6.91 -30.03
C TRP A 169 -11.54 8.06 -30.78
N HIS A 170 -12.65 7.77 -31.44
CA HIS A 170 -13.39 8.75 -32.24
C HIS A 170 -14.69 9.12 -31.52
N SER A 171 -14.67 10.24 -30.79
CA SER A 171 -15.89 10.81 -30.23
C SER A 171 -16.83 11.27 -31.34
N THR A 172 -18.11 10.92 -31.23
CA THR A 172 -19.16 11.48 -32.08
C THR A 172 -19.65 12.83 -31.57
N ILE A 173 -19.16 13.28 -30.41
CA ILE A 173 -19.55 14.54 -29.76
C ILE A 173 -18.77 15.69 -30.40
N ASN A 174 -19.51 16.67 -30.91
CA ASN A 174 -18.91 17.89 -31.41
C ASN A 174 -18.31 18.71 -30.27
N ALA A 175 -17.04 19.13 -30.42
CA ALA A 175 -16.32 19.86 -29.35
C ALA A 175 -17.00 21.19 -28.97
N ALA A 176 -17.52 21.94 -29.93
CA ALA A 176 -18.24 23.19 -29.66
C ALA A 176 -19.54 22.95 -28.89
N ASN A 177 -20.26 21.87 -29.21
CA ASN A 177 -21.46 21.49 -28.43
C ASN A 177 -21.12 21.07 -27.00
N ALA A 178 -20.06 20.29 -26.82
CA ALA A 178 -19.58 19.90 -25.48
C ALA A 178 -19.16 21.13 -24.67
N GLU A 179 -18.43 22.07 -25.28
CA GLU A 179 -17.99 23.30 -24.64
C GLU A 179 -19.16 24.21 -24.21
N ASN A 180 -20.18 24.32 -25.06
CA ASN A 180 -21.41 25.08 -24.76
C ASN A 180 -22.24 24.43 -23.64
N ALA A 181 -22.11 23.12 -23.44
CA ALA A 181 -22.82 22.38 -22.39
C ALA A 181 -22.05 22.33 -21.05
N LEU A 182 -20.85 22.94 -20.97
CA LEU A 182 -20.07 23.01 -19.73
C LEU A 182 -20.78 23.87 -18.70
N ASP A 183 -20.88 23.36 -17.47
CA ASP A 183 -21.36 24.15 -16.33
C ASP A 183 -20.46 25.37 -16.11
N ALA A 184 -21.10 26.54 -15.90
CA ALA A 184 -20.42 27.80 -15.69
C ALA A 184 -19.55 27.83 -14.42
N LEU A 185 -19.85 26.98 -13.44
CA LEU A 185 -19.12 26.86 -12.17
C LEU A 185 -17.84 26.02 -12.26
N LEU A 186 -17.60 25.36 -13.38
CA LEU A 186 -16.37 24.57 -13.59
C LEU A 186 -15.14 25.49 -13.61
N THR A 187 -14.11 25.09 -12.86
CA THR A 187 -12.78 25.75 -12.95
C THR A 187 -12.12 25.43 -14.30
N PRO A 188 -11.08 26.16 -14.71
CA PRO A 188 -10.37 25.89 -15.96
C PRO A 188 -9.89 24.43 -16.07
N GLY A 189 -9.24 23.89 -15.03
CA GLY A 189 -8.79 22.48 -15.02
C GLY A 189 -9.93 21.48 -15.05
N GLN A 190 -11.07 21.77 -14.42
CA GLN A 190 -12.27 20.93 -14.51
C GLN A 190 -12.88 20.96 -15.94
N ARG A 191 -12.92 22.13 -16.59
CA ARG A 191 -13.37 22.26 -18.00
C ARG A 191 -12.52 21.40 -18.93
N GLU A 192 -11.20 21.52 -18.84
CA GLU A 192 -10.27 20.70 -19.63
C GLU A 192 -10.46 19.20 -19.37
N ALA A 193 -10.68 18.81 -18.12
CA ALA A 193 -10.95 17.42 -17.76
C ALA A 193 -12.27 16.91 -18.39
N VAL A 194 -13.34 17.70 -18.34
CA VAL A 194 -14.62 17.35 -18.99
C VAL A 194 -14.44 17.22 -20.49
N MET A 195 -13.72 18.14 -21.13
CA MET A 195 -13.43 18.09 -22.57
C MET A 195 -12.58 16.87 -22.92
N LEU A 196 -11.57 16.52 -22.11
CA LEU A 196 -10.78 15.30 -22.31
C LEU A 196 -11.65 14.04 -22.28
N VAL A 197 -12.58 13.96 -21.32
CA VAL A 197 -13.50 12.81 -21.18
C VAL A 197 -14.44 12.70 -22.37
N THR A 198 -15.02 13.81 -22.83
CA THR A 198 -16.12 13.83 -23.80
C THR A 198 -15.65 13.86 -25.24
N THR A 199 -14.57 14.59 -25.54
CA THR A 199 -14.13 14.87 -26.93
C THR A 199 -12.68 14.47 -27.22
N GLY A 200 -11.88 14.10 -26.20
CA GLY A 200 -10.48 13.71 -26.42
C GLY A 200 -10.38 12.47 -27.32
N SER A 201 -9.36 12.42 -28.17
CA SER A 201 -9.19 11.38 -29.20
C SER A 201 -8.43 10.14 -28.73
N ASP A 202 -7.79 10.18 -27.58
CA ASP A 202 -7.01 9.05 -27.07
C ASP A 202 -7.93 8.04 -26.36
N GLN A 203 -7.74 6.76 -26.65
CA GLN A 203 -8.49 5.68 -26.01
C GLN A 203 -8.15 5.54 -24.53
N VAL A 204 -6.89 5.83 -24.15
CA VAL A 204 -6.46 5.89 -22.75
C VAL A 204 -5.94 7.29 -22.47
N ALA A 205 -6.51 7.97 -21.47
CA ALA A 205 -6.12 9.32 -21.08
C ALA A 205 -6.15 9.50 -19.56
N GLY A 206 -5.44 10.50 -19.05
CA GLY A 206 -5.28 10.76 -17.62
C GLY A 206 -5.89 12.07 -17.15
N ILE A 207 -6.39 12.10 -15.91
CA ILE A 207 -6.73 13.30 -15.17
C ILE A 207 -5.96 13.25 -13.84
N GLN A 208 -4.94 14.09 -13.70
CA GLN A 208 -4.22 14.32 -12.47
C GLN A 208 -5.00 15.35 -11.66
N GLY A 209 -5.78 14.90 -10.68
CA GLY A 209 -6.59 15.79 -9.85
C GLY A 209 -6.09 15.81 -8.41
N LEU A 210 -5.57 16.94 -7.96
CA LEU A 210 -5.15 17.11 -6.57
C LEU A 210 -6.31 16.89 -5.59
N ALA A 211 -6.00 16.67 -4.31
CA ALA A 211 -7.04 16.52 -3.30
C ALA A 211 -7.88 17.79 -3.19
N GLY A 212 -9.21 17.65 -3.22
CA GLY A 212 -10.14 18.76 -3.05
C GLY A 212 -10.35 19.64 -4.28
N THR A 213 -10.03 19.18 -5.47
CA THR A 213 -10.22 19.90 -6.75
C THR A 213 -11.59 19.67 -7.41
N GLY A 214 -12.52 18.95 -6.75
CA GLY A 214 -13.86 18.73 -7.27
C GLY A 214 -13.93 17.72 -8.43
N LYS A 215 -13.16 16.64 -8.35
CA LYS A 215 -13.15 15.54 -9.34
C LYS A 215 -14.54 15.01 -9.66
N SER A 216 -15.34 14.73 -8.62
CA SER A 216 -16.71 14.23 -8.79
C SER A 216 -17.62 15.21 -9.53
N PHE A 217 -17.50 16.52 -9.28
CA PHE A 217 -18.28 17.54 -9.97
C PHE A 217 -17.95 17.58 -11.47
N ALA A 218 -16.66 17.48 -11.83
CA ALA A 218 -16.25 17.36 -13.23
C ALA A 218 -16.80 16.08 -13.89
N LEU A 219 -16.76 14.94 -13.18
CA LEU A 219 -17.30 13.68 -13.71
C LEU A 219 -18.83 13.72 -13.90
N GLN A 220 -19.58 14.34 -13.00
CA GLN A 220 -21.04 14.52 -13.15
C GLN A 220 -21.38 15.36 -14.38
N ASN A 221 -20.61 16.44 -14.62
CA ASN A 221 -20.79 17.26 -15.80
C ASN A 221 -20.46 16.48 -17.08
N ALA A 222 -19.33 15.75 -17.09
CA ALA A 222 -18.98 14.88 -18.21
C ALA A 222 -20.05 13.82 -18.49
N GLN A 223 -20.58 13.17 -17.44
CA GLN A 223 -21.64 12.17 -17.55
C GLN A 223 -22.90 12.75 -18.17
N THR A 224 -23.29 13.95 -17.77
CA THR A 224 -24.47 14.63 -18.31
C THR A 224 -24.32 14.86 -19.81
N ILE A 225 -23.19 15.44 -20.24
CA ILE A 225 -22.90 15.68 -21.67
C ILE A 225 -22.87 14.37 -22.46
N LEU A 226 -22.18 13.34 -21.94
CA LEU A 226 -22.10 12.03 -22.58
C LEU A 226 -23.50 11.42 -22.78
N ARG A 227 -24.33 11.42 -21.74
CA ARG A 227 -25.69 10.85 -21.76
C ARG A 227 -26.60 11.57 -22.78
N GLU A 228 -26.54 12.89 -22.83
CA GLU A 228 -27.33 13.69 -23.77
C GLU A 228 -26.94 13.42 -25.23
N GLN A 229 -25.71 12.97 -25.44
CA GLN A 229 -25.18 12.64 -26.77
C GLN A 229 -25.20 11.12 -27.08
N GLY A 230 -25.94 10.32 -26.28
CA GLY A 230 -26.08 8.89 -26.46
C GLY A 230 -24.87 8.03 -26.09
N HIS A 231 -23.92 8.59 -25.35
CA HIS A 231 -22.79 7.86 -24.79
C HIS A 231 -23.07 7.37 -23.36
N SER A 232 -22.38 6.31 -22.96
CA SER A 232 -22.44 5.78 -21.59
C SER A 232 -21.16 6.08 -20.82
N MET A 233 -21.28 6.29 -19.50
CA MET A 233 -20.13 6.38 -18.60
C MET A 233 -20.33 5.46 -17.40
N THR A 234 -19.29 4.69 -17.07
CA THR A 234 -19.25 3.84 -15.87
C THR A 234 -17.92 4.04 -15.16
N ALA A 235 -17.96 4.21 -13.84
CA ALA A 235 -16.76 4.34 -13.04
C ALA A 235 -16.35 2.99 -12.41
N LEU A 236 -15.05 2.77 -12.28
CA LEU A 236 -14.45 1.67 -11.53
C LEU A 236 -13.60 2.26 -10.40
N ALA A 237 -13.76 1.74 -9.18
CA ALA A 237 -12.98 2.20 -8.04
C ALA A 237 -12.38 1.03 -7.26
N PRO A 238 -11.24 1.23 -6.54
CA PRO A 238 -10.58 0.16 -5.79
C PRO A 238 -11.43 -0.39 -4.63
N TYR A 239 -12.21 0.47 -3.95
CA TYR A 239 -12.89 0.13 -2.70
C TYR A 239 -14.40 0.37 -2.76
N GLY A 240 -15.15 -0.47 -2.00
CA GLY A 240 -16.62 -0.44 -2.00
C GLY A 240 -17.23 0.87 -1.50
N ASN A 241 -16.60 1.54 -0.53
CA ASN A 241 -17.05 2.86 -0.04
C ASN A 241 -16.94 3.94 -1.13
N MET A 242 -15.88 3.91 -1.96
CA MET A 242 -15.72 4.83 -3.09
C MET A 242 -16.79 4.60 -4.16
N VAL A 243 -17.08 3.33 -4.47
CA VAL A 243 -18.17 2.97 -5.37
C VAL A 243 -19.51 3.49 -4.86
N ARG A 244 -19.77 3.37 -3.56
CA ARG A 244 -21.00 3.88 -2.95
C ARG A 244 -21.10 5.40 -3.10
N ASN A 245 -20.03 6.13 -2.79
CA ASN A 245 -19.99 7.58 -2.94
C ASN A 245 -20.27 8.02 -4.39
N LEU A 246 -19.66 7.37 -5.39
CA LEU A 246 -19.91 7.64 -6.79
C LEU A 246 -21.36 7.39 -7.18
N ARG A 247 -21.97 6.31 -6.68
CA ARG A 247 -23.39 6.00 -6.91
C ARG A 247 -24.32 7.00 -6.26
N ASP A 248 -24.00 7.44 -5.04
CA ASP A 248 -24.76 8.48 -4.32
C ASP A 248 -24.71 9.82 -5.08
N GLU A 249 -23.63 10.07 -5.81
CA GLU A 249 -23.45 11.21 -6.73
C GLU A 249 -24.09 10.99 -8.12
N GLY A 250 -24.78 9.86 -8.32
CA GLY A 250 -25.49 9.52 -9.56
C GLY A 250 -24.61 8.91 -10.67
N ILE A 251 -23.34 8.56 -10.36
CA ILE A 251 -22.41 7.96 -11.32
C ILE A 251 -22.48 6.42 -11.21
N PRO A 252 -22.86 5.69 -12.27
CA PRO A 252 -22.79 4.22 -12.27
C PRO A 252 -21.39 3.75 -11.97
N ALA A 253 -21.23 2.91 -10.95
CA ALA A 253 -19.90 2.50 -10.51
C ALA A 253 -19.84 1.05 -10.02
N ASN A 254 -18.68 0.40 -10.19
CA ASN A 254 -18.39 -0.95 -9.69
C ASN A 254 -16.99 -1.01 -9.07
N THR A 255 -16.73 -2.02 -8.23
CA THR A 255 -15.37 -2.23 -7.76
C THR A 255 -14.52 -2.91 -8.84
N ILE A 256 -13.24 -2.52 -8.91
CA ILE A 256 -12.28 -3.19 -9.81
C ILE A 256 -12.26 -4.70 -9.55
N ALA A 257 -12.28 -5.10 -8.27
CA ALA A 257 -12.26 -6.50 -7.87
C ALA A 257 -13.47 -7.29 -8.40
N SER A 258 -14.68 -6.69 -8.41
CA SER A 258 -15.88 -7.37 -8.93
C SER A 258 -15.78 -7.60 -10.44
N ILE A 259 -15.31 -6.60 -11.19
CA ILE A 259 -15.15 -6.71 -12.65
C ILE A 259 -14.06 -7.71 -13.04
N LEU A 260 -12.99 -7.80 -12.26
CA LEU A 260 -11.94 -8.81 -12.50
C LEU A 260 -12.35 -10.23 -12.07
N ALA A 261 -13.44 -10.36 -11.30
CA ALA A 261 -14.02 -11.65 -10.96
C ALA A 261 -14.83 -12.23 -12.14
N ALA A 262 -14.89 -13.57 -12.25
CA ALA A 262 -15.52 -14.23 -13.39
C ALA A 262 -17.03 -13.96 -13.52
N ALA A 263 -17.72 -13.75 -12.39
CA ALA A 263 -19.18 -13.58 -12.37
C ALA A 263 -19.68 -12.27 -13.00
N ASP A 264 -18.95 -11.16 -12.74
CA ASP A 264 -19.39 -9.82 -13.16
C ASP A 264 -18.72 -9.34 -14.47
N LYS A 265 -17.70 -10.09 -14.90
CA LYS A 265 -16.88 -9.72 -16.05
C LYS A 265 -17.68 -9.63 -17.35
N ARG A 266 -18.47 -10.65 -17.68
CA ARG A 266 -19.13 -10.75 -18.97
C ARG A 266 -20.25 -9.71 -19.14
N PRO A 267 -21.20 -9.54 -18.19
CA PRO A 267 -22.20 -8.49 -18.30
C PRO A 267 -21.61 -7.08 -18.44
N PHE A 268 -20.50 -6.80 -17.74
CA PHE A 268 -19.81 -5.52 -17.88
C PHE A 268 -19.23 -5.33 -19.27
N LEU A 269 -18.49 -6.31 -19.81
CA LEU A 269 -17.90 -6.21 -21.14
C LEU A 269 -18.95 -6.12 -22.26
N ASP A 270 -20.05 -6.85 -22.13
CA ASP A 270 -21.17 -6.83 -23.08
C ASP A 270 -21.88 -5.45 -23.12
N SER A 271 -21.73 -4.64 -22.05
CA SER A 271 -22.26 -3.27 -21.98
C SER A 271 -21.33 -2.21 -22.58
N LEU A 272 -20.09 -2.57 -22.93
CA LEU A 272 -19.09 -1.64 -23.44
C LEU A 272 -19.04 -1.64 -24.97
N GLY A 273 -18.74 -0.48 -25.54
CA GLY A 273 -18.54 -0.27 -26.96
C GLY A 273 -17.84 1.06 -27.28
N PRO A 274 -17.69 1.43 -28.55
CA PRO A 274 -16.99 2.66 -28.95
C PRO A 274 -17.61 3.96 -28.40
N THR A 275 -18.87 3.94 -27.98
CA THR A 275 -19.54 5.08 -27.34
C THR A 275 -19.50 5.01 -25.79
N SER A 276 -18.76 4.08 -25.24
CA SER A 276 -18.64 3.92 -23.79
C SER A 276 -17.37 4.57 -23.25
N VAL A 277 -17.49 5.22 -22.09
CA VAL A 277 -16.36 5.75 -21.31
C VAL A 277 -16.26 5.02 -19.98
N VAL A 278 -15.13 4.42 -19.69
CA VAL A 278 -14.82 3.78 -18.42
C VAL A 278 -13.85 4.68 -17.64
N VAL A 279 -14.29 5.21 -16.50
CA VAL A 279 -13.45 6.02 -15.61
C VAL A 279 -12.88 5.11 -14.53
N ILE A 280 -11.56 5.07 -14.37
CA ILE A 280 -10.89 4.40 -13.26
C ILE A 280 -10.56 5.45 -12.22
N ASP A 281 -11.39 5.55 -11.19
CA ASP A 281 -11.22 6.52 -10.10
C ASP A 281 -10.15 6.03 -9.10
N GLU A 282 -9.47 6.98 -8.46
CA GLU A 282 -8.29 6.75 -7.60
C GLU A 282 -7.24 5.84 -8.27
N ALA A 283 -6.95 6.09 -9.57
CA ALA A 283 -6.02 5.30 -10.36
C ALA A 283 -4.60 5.23 -9.76
N GLY A 284 -4.22 6.18 -8.90
CA GLY A 284 -2.94 6.20 -8.18
C GLY A 284 -2.74 5.02 -7.22
N VAL A 285 -3.83 4.43 -6.71
CA VAL A 285 -3.78 3.26 -5.81
C VAL A 285 -4.16 1.95 -6.50
N VAL A 286 -4.27 1.94 -7.83
CA VAL A 286 -4.50 0.71 -8.61
C VAL A 286 -3.16 0.05 -8.93
N PRO A 287 -2.90 -1.20 -8.45
CA PRO A 287 -1.66 -1.90 -8.71
C PRO A 287 -1.46 -2.22 -10.20
N VAL A 288 -0.20 -2.29 -10.64
CA VAL A 288 0.17 -2.67 -12.02
C VAL A 288 -0.57 -3.91 -12.50
N ARG A 289 -0.62 -4.96 -11.68
CA ARG A 289 -1.27 -6.22 -12.07
C ARG A 289 -2.78 -6.11 -12.29
N GLN A 290 -3.46 -5.20 -11.59
CA GLN A 290 -4.88 -4.94 -11.80
C GLN A 290 -5.09 -4.05 -13.02
N MET A 291 -4.26 -3.02 -13.19
CA MET A 291 -4.31 -2.11 -14.33
C MET A 291 -4.07 -2.86 -15.65
N ASP A 292 -3.04 -3.72 -15.72
CA ASP A 292 -2.76 -4.59 -16.87
C ASP A 292 -3.98 -5.42 -17.28
N LYS A 293 -4.62 -6.09 -16.30
CA LYS A 293 -5.83 -6.88 -16.57
C LYS A 293 -7.02 -6.03 -17.02
N LEU A 294 -7.22 -4.87 -16.41
CA LEU A 294 -8.33 -3.98 -16.77
C LEU A 294 -8.17 -3.45 -18.19
N LEU A 295 -6.99 -2.93 -18.54
CA LEU A 295 -6.74 -2.40 -19.87
C LEU A 295 -6.84 -3.51 -20.94
N ALA A 296 -6.28 -4.70 -20.67
CA ALA A 296 -6.42 -5.85 -21.56
C ALA A 296 -7.88 -6.31 -21.77
N LEU A 297 -8.76 -6.09 -20.79
CA LEU A 297 -10.17 -6.41 -20.88
C LEU A 297 -10.98 -5.35 -21.62
N ILE A 298 -10.69 -4.08 -21.39
CA ILE A 298 -11.52 -2.97 -21.90
C ILE A 298 -11.08 -2.55 -23.29
N GLN A 299 -9.77 -2.51 -23.58
CA GLN A 299 -9.24 -2.04 -24.86
C GLN A 299 -9.90 -2.68 -26.11
N PRO A 300 -10.14 -4.01 -26.15
CA PRO A 300 -10.75 -4.64 -27.33
C PRO A 300 -12.21 -4.27 -27.58
N THR A 301 -12.90 -3.67 -26.60
CA THR A 301 -14.30 -3.22 -26.75
C THR A 301 -14.43 -1.91 -27.54
N GLY A 302 -13.31 -1.21 -27.76
CA GLY A 302 -13.30 0.13 -28.35
C GLY A 302 -13.72 1.25 -27.38
N ALA A 303 -14.02 0.93 -26.12
CA ALA A 303 -14.37 1.92 -25.10
C ALA A 303 -13.17 2.80 -24.76
N LYS A 304 -13.44 4.06 -24.40
CA LYS A 304 -12.44 4.96 -23.84
C LYS A 304 -12.19 4.65 -22.37
N VAL A 305 -10.94 4.73 -21.94
CA VAL A 305 -10.54 4.61 -20.54
C VAL A 305 -9.96 5.93 -20.05
N VAL A 306 -10.51 6.46 -18.98
CA VAL A 306 -10.00 7.67 -18.32
C VAL A 306 -9.48 7.30 -16.93
N LEU A 307 -8.19 7.51 -16.71
CA LEU A 307 -7.54 7.28 -15.43
C LEU A 307 -7.62 8.57 -14.60
N LEU A 308 -8.39 8.56 -13.53
CA LEU A 308 -8.54 9.71 -12.63
C LEU A 308 -7.85 9.40 -11.30
N GLY A 309 -6.88 10.22 -10.88
CA GLY A 309 -6.16 9.97 -9.66
C GLY A 309 -5.27 11.13 -9.24
N ASP A 310 -4.51 10.90 -8.17
CA ASP A 310 -3.53 11.85 -7.65
C ASP A 310 -2.24 11.10 -7.29
N THR A 311 -1.19 11.31 -8.06
CA THR A 311 0.11 10.63 -7.87
C THR A 311 0.87 11.10 -6.64
N ALA A 312 0.48 12.25 -6.05
CA ALA A 312 1.08 12.77 -4.82
C ALA A 312 0.49 12.13 -3.55
N GLN A 313 -0.68 11.47 -3.65
CA GLN A 313 -1.30 10.74 -2.54
C GLN A 313 -0.60 9.38 -2.30
N THR A 314 -1.06 8.66 -1.26
CA THR A 314 -0.53 7.31 -0.96
C THR A 314 -0.64 6.38 -2.16
N LYS A 315 0.38 5.55 -2.34
CA LYS A 315 0.50 4.61 -3.45
C LYS A 315 -0.24 3.31 -3.14
N ALA A 316 -0.43 2.49 -4.17
CA ALA A 316 -0.95 1.13 -4.00
C ALA A 316 -0.11 0.35 -2.96
N ILE A 317 -0.76 -0.46 -2.12
CA ILE A 317 -0.07 -1.38 -1.21
C ILE A 317 0.64 -2.46 -2.04
N GLU A 318 -0.04 -3.01 -3.04
CA GLU A 318 0.56 -3.97 -3.98
C GLU A 318 1.55 -3.28 -4.93
N ALA A 319 2.32 -4.09 -5.67
CA ALA A 319 3.42 -3.65 -6.52
C ALA A 319 3.00 -2.70 -7.64
N GLY A 320 3.87 -1.71 -7.89
CA GLY A 320 3.85 -0.82 -9.03
C GLY A 320 3.05 0.47 -8.84
N ARG A 321 3.20 1.38 -9.84
CA ARG A 321 2.61 2.73 -9.89
C ARG A 321 2.15 3.06 -11.32
N ALA A 322 1.21 2.25 -11.85
CA ALA A 322 0.82 2.28 -13.26
C ALA A 322 0.37 3.68 -13.74
N PHE A 323 -0.39 4.42 -12.94
CA PHE A 323 -0.87 5.75 -13.31
C PHE A 323 0.27 6.77 -13.46
N ALA A 324 1.21 6.77 -12.50
CA ALA A 324 2.39 7.64 -12.58
C ALA A 324 3.30 7.24 -13.76
N MET A 325 3.51 5.93 -13.97
CA MET A 325 4.29 5.40 -15.09
C MET A 325 3.73 5.88 -16.43
N LEU A 326 2.42 5.78 -16.64
CA LEU A 326 1.78 6.23 -17.88
C LEU A 326 1.97 7.74 -18.12
N GLN A 327 1.88 8.56 -17.05
CA GLN A 327 2.14 10.00 -17.16
C GLN A 327 3.60 10.28 -17.52
N GLU A 328 4.55 9.62 -16.89
CA GLU A 328 5.99 9.76 -17.15
C GLU A 328 6.37 9.36 -18.58
N HIS A 329 5.61 8.40 -19.19
CA HIS A 329 5.81 7.96 -20.57
C HIS A 329 4.92 8.69 -21.60
N GLY A 330 4.35 9.83 -21.22
CA GLY A 330 3.71 10.77 -22.14
C GLY A 330 2.23 10.52 -22.44
N MET A 331 1.52 9.75 -21.58
CA MET A 331 0.06 9.68 -21.65
C MET A 331 -0.54 11.08 -21.55
N LYS A 332 -1.45 11.42 -22.44
CA LYS A 332 -2.18 12.70 -22.40
C LYS A 332 -2.90 12.84 -21.06
N THR A 333 -2.49 13.82 -20.28
CA THR A 333 -3.01 14.04 -18.92
C THR A 333 -3.37 15.50 -18.70
N VAL A 334 -4.59 15.74 -18.21
CA VAL A 334 -5.06 17.08 -17.78
C VAL A 334 -4.84 17.23 -16.29
N LEU A 335 -4.38 18.41 -15.86
CA LEU A 335 -4.17 18.75 -14.46
C LEU A 335 -5.35 19.53 -13.88
N MET A 336 -6.02 18.98 -12.89
CA MET A 336 -6.94 19.70 -12.02
C MET A 336 -6.19 20.16 -10.76
N GLY A 337 -5.68 21.38 -10.78
CA GLY A 337 -4.85 21.95 -9.69
C GLY A 337 -5.60 22.89 -8.73
N ASP A 338 -6.80 23.36 -9.10
CA ASP A 338 -7.57 24.37 -8.35
C ASP A 338 -8.24 23.77 -7.12
N ILE A 339 -7.56 23.85 -5.97
CA ILE A 339 -8.04 23.29 -4.71
C ILE A 339 -9.23 24.11 -4.18
N GLN A 340 -10.40 23.49 -4.04
CA GLN A 340 -11.66 24.09 -3.60
C GLN A 340 -12.06 23.72 -2.15
N ARG A 341 -11.50 22.61 -1.61
CA ARG A 341 -11.89 22.08 -0.29
C ARG A 341 -11.50 23.02 0.84
N GLN A 342 -10.27 23.48 0.88
CA GLN A 342 -9.75 24.33 1.95
C GLN A 342 -10.36 25.74 1.90
N ARG A 343 -10.96 26.19 2.99
CA ARG A 343 -11.68 27.46 3.05
C ARG A 343 -10.76 28.68 3.15
N THR A 344 -9.52 28.52 3.66
CA THR A 344 -8.56 29.63 3.77
C THR A 344 -7.45 29.52 2.71
N ALA A 345 -7.00 30.67 2.19
CA ALA A 345 -5.89 30.71 1.22
C ALA A 345 -4.59 30.14 1.81
N ARG A 346 -4.38 30.29 3.13
CA ARG A 346 -3.23 29.76 3.85
C ARG A 346 -3.20 28.22 3.82
N LEU A 347 -4.32 27.57 4.14
CA LEU A 347 -4.42 26.10 4.10
C LEU A 347 -4.37 25.56 2.67
N ARG A 348 -5.02 26.22 1.70
CA ARG A 348 -4.87 25.85 0.28
C ARG A 348 -3.40 25.83 -0.14
N LYS A 349 -2.64 26.88 0.25
CA LYS A 349 -1.21 26.94 -0.06
C LYS A 349 -0.41 25.85 0.64
N ALA A 350 -0.75 25.48 1.88
CA ALA A 350 -0.13 24.39 2.59
C ALA A 350 -0.32 23.05 1.85
N VAL A 351 -1.56 22.75 1.43
CA VAL A 351 -1.90 21.53 0.70
C VAL A 351 -1.22 21.51 -0.68
N GLU A 352 -1.18 22.62 -1.41
CA GLU A 352 -0.48 22.77 -2.69
C GLU A 352 1.03 22.47 -2.55
N LEU A 353 1.68 23.05 -1.53
CA LEU A 353 3.09 22.82 -1.26
C LEU A 353 3.37 21.33 -0.95
N ALA A 354 2.52 20.71 -0.14
CA ALA A 354 2.63 19.28 0.17
C ALA A 354 2.46 18.41 -1.08
N ALA A 355 1.49 18.73 -1.95
CA ALA A 355 1.26 18.01 -3.20
C ALA A 355 2.43 18.10 -4.19
N THR A 356 3.17 19.23 -4.16
CA THR A 356 4.25 19.53 -5.13
C THR A 356 5.66 19.24 -4.61
N GLY A 357 5.82 18.35 -3.62
CA GLY A 357 7.15 17.96 -3.12
C GLY A 357 7.78 18.92 -2.12
N ARG A 358 7.08 19.99 -1.72
CA ARG A 358 7.57 21.01 -0.81
C ARG A 358 6.88 20.92 0.56
N ALA A 359 6.68 19.71 1.06
CA ALA A 359 5.94 19.43 2.28
C ALA A 359 6.54 20.13 3.52
N SER A 360 7.87 20.22 3.64
CA SER A 360 8.52 20.97 4.73
C SER A 360 8.14 22.45 4.75
N GLN A 361 7.96 23.09 3.59
CA GLN A 361 7.56 24.49 3.47
C GLN A 361 6.08 24.72 3.81
N SER A 362 5.27 23.66 3.84
CA SER A 362 3.85 23.75 4.19
C SER A 362 3.62 23.82 5.71
N LEU A 363 4.53 23.29 6.53
CA LEU A 363 4.38 23.20 7.98
C LEU A 363 4.10 24.55 8.66
N PRO A 364 4.80 25.66 8.36
CA PRO A 364 4.51 26.96 8.96
C PRO A 364 3.14 27.54 8.60
N LEU A 365 2.50 26.99 7.57
CA LEU A 365 1.17 27.42 7.11
C LEU A 365 0.03 26.68 7.81
N LEU A 366 0.30 25.66 8.61
CA LEU A 366 -0.71 24.95 9.38
C LEU A 366 -1.18 25.75 10.59
N ASN A 367 -2.33 25.39 11.15
CA ASN A 367 -2.93 26.09 12.28
C ASN A 367 -2.10 25.91 13.56
N SER A 368 -1.65 24.69 13.82
CA SER A 368 -0.91 24.36 15.04
C SER A 368 0.00 23.16 14.84
N ILE A 369 1.21 23.23 15.42
CA ILE A 369 2.12 22.09 15.59
C ILE A 369 2.40 21.99 17.09
N ARG A 370 2.05 20.85 17.69
CA ARG A 370 2.25 20.55 19.11
C ARG A 370 3.37 19.52 19.24
N VAL A 371 4.45 19.92 19.89
CA VAL A 371 5.61 19.06 20.13
C VAL A 371 5.46 18.39 21.49
N ILE A 372 5.41 17.07 21.53
CA ILE A 372 5.32 16.27 22.73
C ILE A 372 6.35 15.16 22.60
N PRO A 373 7.56 15.35 23.17
CA PRO A 373 8.64 14.39 23.05
C PRO A 373 8.29 13.03 23.66
N ASP A 374 8.75 11.98 23.01
CA ASP A 374 8.64 10.62 23.54
C ASP A 374 9.57 10.45 24.75
N GLN A 375 9.16 9.61 25.68
CA GLN A 375 10.00 9.16 26.78
C GLN A 375 10.70 7.85 26.38
N PHE A 376 11.85 7.60 27.01
CA PHE A 376 12.60 6.36 26.80
C PHE A 376 12.80 5.68 28.13
N THR A 377 12.38 4.42 28.22
CA THR A 377 12.68 3.53 29.33
C THR A 377 13.75 2.53 28.91
N THR A 378 14.62 2.15 29.83
CA THR A 378 15.63 1.11 29.57
C THR A 378 15.29 -0.09 30.44
N ASP A 379 15.15 -1.27 29.85
CA ASP A 379 14.87 -2.51 30.58
C ASP A 379 16.12 -3.06 31.28
N GLU A 380 15.95 -4.15 32.01
CA GLU A 380 17.03 -4.82 32.75
C GLU A 380 18.16 -5.36 31.85
N HIS A 381 17.90 -5.49 30.55
CA HIS A 381 18.83 -5.95 29.53
C HIS A 381 19.47 -4.81 28.74
N GLY A 382 19.24 -3.55 29.15
CA GLY A 382 19.78 -2.36 28.48
C GLY A 382 19.04 -1.95 27.18
N ARG A 383 17.90 -2.55 26.84
CA ARG A 383 17.10 -2.20 25.68
C ARG A 383 16.32 -0.93 25.97
N LYS A 384 16.42 0.03 25.07
CA LYS A 384 15.64 1.27 25.14
C LYS A 384 14.30 1.06 24.47
N THR A 385 13.22 1.19 25.24
CA THR A 385 11.85 1.18 24.73
C THR A 385 11.32 2.60 24.66
N ARG A 386 10.69 2.95 23.55
CA ARG A 386 10.08 4.25 23.31
C ARG A 386 8.68 4.27 23.89
N ASP A 387 8.33 5.35 24.59
CA ASP A 387 6.99 5.60 25.13
C ASP A 387 6.41 6.89 24.54
N SER A 388 5.40 6.75 23.68
CA SER A 388 4.66 7.83 23.04
C SER A 388 3.34 8.16 23.76
N SER A 389 3.09 7.58 24.93
CA SER A 389 1.82 7.67 25.67
C SER A 389 1.36 9.10 25.92
N ALA A 390 2.29 10.00 26.26
CA ALA A 390 1.97 11.41 26.53
C ALA A 390 1.41 12.13 25.29
N ARG A 391 1.94 11.81 24.09
CA ARG A 391 1.45 12.39 22.83
C ARG A 391 0.09 11.81 22.47
N TYR A 392 -0.11 10.51 22.59
CA TYR A 392 -1.39 9.86 22.33
C TYR A 392 -2.49 10.37 23.26
N GLU A 393 -2.16 10.58 24.55
CA GLU A 393 -3.05 11.17 25.52
C GLU A 393 -3.44 12.61 25.17
N ALA A 394 -2.49 13.42 24.70
CA ALA A 394 -2.76 14.79 24.29
C ALA A 394 -3.67 14.84 23.06
N ILE A 395 -3.49 13.96 22.10
CA ILE A 395 -4.39 13.80 20.94
C ILE A 395 -5.79 13.44 21.41
N ALA A 396 -5.90 12.40 22.26
CA ALA A 396 -7.17 11.92 22.79
C ALA A 396 -7.91 13.01 23.58
N LYS A 397 -7.22 13.74 24.47
CA LYS A 397 -7.79 14.91 25.19
C LYS A 397 -8.24 16.04 24.26
N THR A 398 -7.46 16.30 23.21
CA THR A 398 -7.86 17.32 22.23
C THR A 398 -9.13 16.92 21.52
N TYR A 399 -9.26 15.65 21.10
CA TYR A 399 -10.47 15.13 20.45
C TYR A 399 -11.66 15.12 21.39
N THR A 400 -11.52 14.61 22.62
CA THR A 400 -12.63 14.48 23.58
C THR A 400 -13.07 15.82 24.19
N GLY A 401 -12.20 16.83 24.15
CA GLY A 401 -12.54 18.22 24.54
C GLY A 401 -13.38 18.97 23.52
N LEU A 402 -13.61 18.41 22.32
CA LEU A 402 -14.49 18.97 21.31
C LEU A 402 -15.96 18.66 21.64
N SER A 403 -16.87 19.52 21.18
CA SER A 403 -18.30 19.22 21.23
C SER A 403 -18.63 18.00 20.35
N THR A 404 -19.74 17.34 20.60
CA THR A 404 -20.19 16.17 19.82
C THR A 404 -20.28 16.46 18.33
N THR A 405 -20.74 17.65 17.94
CA THR A 405 -20.80 18.07 16.54
C THR A 405 -19.41 18.23 15.93
N GLU A 406 -18.48 18.82 16.67
CA GLU A 406 -17.09 18.97 16.21
C GLU A 406 -16.39 17.60 16.14
N GLN A 407 -16.59 16.71 17.11
CA GLN A 407 -16.07 15.33 17.07
C GLN A 407 -16.55 14.59 15.83
N ALA A 408 -17.82 14.74 15.45
CA ALA A 408 -18.38 14.14 14.25
C ALA A 408 -17.70 14.62 12.95
N ASN A 409 -17.21 15.86 12.94
CA ASN A 409 -16.54 16.51 11.82
C ASN A 409 -15.02 16.58 11.98
N THR A 410 -14.43 15.82 12.92
CA THR A 410 -12.98 15.74 13.16
C THR A 410 -12.48 14.33 12.82
N ILE A 411 -11.37 14.26 12.09
CA ILE A 411 -10.66 13.01 11.83
C ILE A 411 -9.31 13.06 12.56
N VAL A 412 -9.01 12.02 13.34
CA VAL A 412 -7.67 11.78 13.88
C VAL A 412 -6.94 10.85 12.92
N VAL A 413 -5.77 11.27 12.43
CA VAL A 413 -4.98 10.51 11.45
C VAL A 413 -3.62 10.14 12.05
N THR A 414 -3.18 8.91 11.81
CA THR A 414 -1.85 8.41 12.22
C THR A 414 -1.22 7.55 11.13
N GLY A 415 0.09 7.28 11.25
CA GLY A 415 0.83 6.49 10.27
C GLY A 415 0.67 4.97 10.45
N THR A 416 0.57 4.48 11.70
CA THR A 416 0.61 3.04 12.00
C THR A 416 -0.69 2.52 12.62
N ASN A 417 -0.93 1.21 12.50
CA ASN A 417 -2.05 0.56 13.18
C ASN A 417 -1.85 0.49 14.71
N ALA A 418 -0.59 0.39 15.17
CA ALA A 418 -0.27 0.38 16.59
C ALA A 418 -0.70 1.71 17.25
N SER A 419 -0.23 2.85 16.73
CA SER A 419 -0.62 4.18 17.20
C SER A 419 -2.13 4.41 17.10
N ARG A 420 -2.77 3.91 16.02
CA ARG A 420 -4.23 3.99 15.85
C ARG A 420 -4.97 3.29 16.99
N ASN A 421 -4.57 2.07 17.32
CA ASN A 421 -5.21 1.28 18.36
C ASN A 421 -5.05 1.94 19.73
N GLU A 422 -3.84 2.40 20.05
CA GLU A 422 -3.52 3.09 21.30
C GLU A 422 -4.33 4.38 21.49
N ILE A 423 -4.42 5.22 20.47
CA ILE A 423 -5.18 6.47 20.53
C ILE A 423 -6.69 6.18 20.60
N ASN A 424 -7.19 5.17 19.86
CA ASN A 424 -8.60 4.76 19.93
C ASN A 424 -9.01 4.34 21.34
N GLN A 425 -8.19 3.53 22.03
CA GLN A 425 -8.45 3.09 23.40
C GLN A 425 -8.50 4.27 24.37
N ARG A 426 -7.57 5.23 24.25
CA ARG A 426 -7.56 6.43 25.10
C ARG A 426 -8.77 7.32 24.85
N ILE A 427 -9.21 7.48 23.59
CA ILE A 427 -10.42 8.24 23.28
C ILE A 427 -11.65 7.54 23.90
N HIS A 428 -11.77 6.23 23.74
CA HIS A 428 -12.85 5.43 24.33
C HIS A 428 -12.92 5.62 25.86
N ALA A 429 -11.78 5.52 26.55
CA ALA A 429 -11.69 5.74 27.99
C ALA A 429 -12.06 7.18 28.40
N LEU A 430 -11.48 8.20 27.72
CA LEU A 430 -11.75 9.61 28.03
C LEU A 430 -13.18 10.08 27.71
N LEU A 431 -13.88 9.40 26.80
CA LEU A 431 -15.32 9.59 26.59
C LEU A 431 -16.16 8.98 27.74
N GLY A 432 -15.50 8.33 28.70
CA GLY A 432 -16.13 7.67 29.83
C GLY A 432 -16.96 6.45 29.41
N LEU A 433 -16.57 5.78 28.34
CA LEU A 433 -17.23 4.58 27.80
C LEU A 433 -16.64 3.30 28.39
N GLU A 434 -15.38 3.33 28.84
CA GLU A 434 -14.70 2.22 29.48
C GLU A 434 -15.44 1.75 30.73
N GLY A 435 -15.61 0.45 30.88
CA GLY A 435 -16.34 -0.20 31.98
C GLY A 435 -17.87 -0.12 31.88
N LYS A 436 -18.42 0.49 30.82
CA LYS A 436 -19.88 0.62 30.60
C LYS A 436 -20.42 -0.32 29.54
N GLY A 437 -19.55 -0.96 28.80
CA GLY A 437 -19.89 -1.80 27.67
C GLY A 437 -19.78 -3.28 27.96
N ARG A 438 -19.63 -4.04 26.88
CA ARG A 438 -19.45 -5.50 26.94
C ARG A 438 -18.21 -5.90 26.14
N PRO A 439 -17.45 -6.90 26.63
CA PRO A 439 -16.37 -7.46 25.86
C PRO A 439 -16.94 -8.18 24.62
N CYS A 440 -16.50 -7.74 23.44
CA CYS A 440 -16.83 -8.33 22.15
C CYS A 440 -15.58 -8.83 21.48
N GLN A 441 -15.69 -9.97 20.79
CA GLN A 441 -14.60 -10.47 19.97
C GLN A 441 -14.62 -9.75 18.62
N MET A 442 -13.48 -9.20 18.22
CA MET A 442 -13.30 -8.47 16.96
C MET A 442 -12.22 -9.11 16.10
N LEU A 443 -12.42 -9.09 14.80
CA LEU A 443 -11.49 -9.61 13.81
C LEU A 443 -10.57 -8.50 13.30
N ALA A 444 -9.30 -8.52 13.69
CA ALA A 444 -8.25 -7.69 13.13
C ALA A 444 -7.56 -8.43 11.99
N ARG A 445 -7.61 -7.89 10.76
CA ARG A 445 -7.00 -8.54 9.61
C ARG A 445 -5.48 -8.65 9.79
N HIS A 446 -4.95 -9.86 9.64
CA HIS A 446 -3.52 -10.08 9.59
C HIS A 446 -3.01 -9.69 8.19
N ASP A 447 -2.12 -8.68 8.15
CA ASP A 447 -1.54 -8.19 6.90
C ASP A 447 -0.43 -9.13 6.43
N THR A 448 -0.81 -10.21 5.76
CA THR A 448 0.10 -11.22 5.22
C THR A 448 0.07 -11.23 3.70
N THR A 449 1.22 -11.50 3.10
CA THR A 449 1.34 -11.77 1.66
C THR A 449 0.77 -13.16 1.33
N ARG A 450 0.54 -13.40 0.04
CA ARG A 450 0.13 -14.73 -0.41
C ARG A 450 1.21 -15.78 -0.14
N ALA A 451 2.48 -15.42 -0.25
CA ALA A 451 3.61 -16.29 0.05
C ALA A 451 3.59 -16.70 1.53
N GLU A 452 3.40 -15.77 2.46
CA GLU A 452 3.26 -16.07 3.89
C GLU A 452 2.06 -16.98 4.16
N ARG A 453 0.89 -16.66 3.61
CA ARG A 453 -0.29 -17.52 3.75
C ARG A 453 -0.14 -18.92 3.14
N SER A 454 0.88 -19.18 2.35
CA SER A 454 1.15 -20.51 1.81
C SER A 454 1.94 -21.42 2.74
N VAL A 455 2.40 -20.93 3.90
CA VAL A 455 3.29 -21.65 4.82
C VAL A 455 2.71 -21.68 6.22
N ALA A 456 2.67 -22.86 6.84
CA ALA A 456 2.00 -23.08 8.13
C ALA A 456 2.55 -22.25 9.30
N ARG A 457 3.85 -21.94 9.31
CA ARG A 457 4.49 -21.17 10.39
C ARG A 457 4.00 -19.70 10.53
N TYR A 458 3.32 -19.16 9.52
CA TYR A 458 2.73 -17.83 9.56
C TYR A 458 1.29 -17.81 10.12
N TYR A 459 0.80 -18.95 10.60
CA TYR A 459 -0.47 -19.07 11.30
C TYR A 459 -0.23 -19.33 12.77
N ASN A 460 -0.73 -18.45 13.62
CA ASN A 460 -0.65 -18.62 15.06
C ASN A 460 -1.84 -19.42 15.58
N VAL A 461 -1.63 -20.19 16.64
CA VAL A 461 -2.75 -20.82 17.35
C VAL A 461 -3.67 -19.73 17.90
N GLY A 462 -4.97 -19.83 17.57
CA GLY A 462 -5.98 -18.82 17.91
C GLY A 462 -6.35 -17.90 16.74
N ASP A 463 -5.54 -17.82 15.67
CA ASP A 463 -5.91 -17.07 14.47
C ASP A 463 -7.22 -17.59 13.87
N ILE A 464 -7.97 -16.70 13.26
CA ILE A 464 -9.20 -17.03 12.54
C ILE A 464 -8.93 -17.00 11.04
N VAL A 465 -9.26 -18.10 10.38
CA VAL A 465 -9.17 -18.25 8.93
C VAL A 465 -10.56 -18.22 8.34
N ILE A 466 -10.74 -17.39 7.29
CA ILE A 466 -12.00 -17.28 6.56
C ILE A 466 -11.76 -17.66 5.09
N PRO A 467 -12.32 -18.76 4.60
CA PRO A 467 -12.25 -19.14 3.20
C PRO A 467 -13.07 -18.18 2.33
N GLU A 468 -12.49 -17.72 1.21
CA GLU A 468 -13.20 -16.87 0.24
C GLU A 468 -13.90 -17.69 -0.87
N ARG A 469 -13.82 -19.01 -0.78
CA ARG A 469 -14.53 -19.99 -1.62
C ARG A 469 -14.69 -21.31 -0.85
N ASP A 470 -15.56 -22.18 -1.35
CA ASP A 470 -15.66 -23.56 -0.84
C ASP A 470 -14.42 -24.38 -1.24
N TYR A 471 -13.95 -25.23 -0.33
CA TYR A 471 -12.85 -26.16 -0.54
C TYR A 471 -13.30 -27.62 -0.32
N LYS A 472 -12.73 -28.54 -1.10
CA LYS A 472 -13.04 -29.99 -1.03
C LYS A 472 -12.72 -30.61 0.33
N CYS A 473 -11.82 -30.03 1.11
CA CYS A 473 -11.50 -30.47 2.47
C CYS A 473 -12.57 -30.13 3.52
N GLY A 474 -13.68 -29.50 3.13
CA GLY A 474 -14.80 -29.18 4.02
C GLY A 474 -14.88 -27.73 4.47
N LEU A 475 -13.90 -26.88 4.14
CA LEU A 475 -13.98 -25.46 4.44
C LEU A 475 -15.03 -24.79 3.54
N LYS A 476 -15.94 -24.02 4.14
CA LYS A 476 -17.02 -23.30 3.47
C LYS A 476 -16.73 -21.80 3.37
N ARG A 477 -17.12 -21.20 2.26
CA ARG A 477 -16.97 -19.77 2.00
C ARG A 477 -17.62 -18.93 3.09
N GLY A 478 -16.86 -17.99 3.66
CA GLY A 478 -17.35 -17.02 4.64
C GLY A 478 -17.51 -17.57 6.06
N GLU A 479 -17.36 -18.88 6.30
CA GLU A 479 -17.36 -19.43 7.64
C GLU A 479 -16.04 -19.17 8.36
N LEU A 480 -16.09 -19.10 9.68
CA LEU A 480 -14.94 -18.83 10.54
C LEU A 480 -14.35 -20.14 11.05
N TYR A 481 -13.05 -20.28 10.92
CA TYR A 481 -12.28 -21.43 11.42
C TYR A 481 -11.14 -20.94 12.29
N ARG A 482 -11.00 -21.50 13.49
CA ARG A 482 -9.90 -21.18 14.41
C ARG A 482 -8.72 -22.13 14.16
N VAL A 483 -7.52 -21.59 14.05
CA VAL A 483 -6.28 -22.37 14.02
C VAL A 483 -6.04 -22.98 15.40
N THR A 484 -5.91 -24.31 15.48
CA THR A 484 -5.70 -25.05 16.73
C THR A 484 -4.30 -25.63 16.83
N GLY A 485 -3.54 -25.64 15.75
CA GLY A 485 -2.15 -26.10 15.74
C GLY A 485 -1.57 -26.17 14.35
N SER A 486 -0.26 -26.39 14.28
CA SER A 486 0.48 -26.67 13.06
C SER A 486 1.42 -27.87 13.30
N ASN A 487 1.84 -28.53 12.22
CA ASN A 487 2.78 -29.65 12.30
C ASN A 487 4.01 -29.44 11.41
N SER A 488 5.01 -30.32 11.58
CA SER A 488 6.29 -30.28 10.84
C SER A 488 6.17 -30.54 9.33
N HIS A 489 4.99 -30.96 8.84
CA HIS A 489 4.72 -31.21 7.41
C HIS A 489 4.04 -30.01 6.72
N ASP A 490 4.23 -28.82 7.25
CA ASP A 490 3.64 -27.56 6.74
C ASP A 490 2.11 -27.62 6.63
N ARG A 491 1.44 -28.21 7.64
CA ARG A 491 -0.01 -28.30 7.73
C ARG A 491 -0.51 -27.57 8.97
N ILE A 492 -1.71 -27.04 8.89
CA ILE A 492 -2.41 -26.47 10.03
C ILE A 492 -3.73 -27.19 10.28
N ASN A 493 -4.09 -27.30 11.55
CA ASN A 493 -5.38 -27.81 12.00
C ASN A 493 -6.31 -26.63 12.29
N VAL A 494 -7.52 -26.69 11.78
CA VAL A 494 -8.53 -25.66 12.02
C VAL A 494 -9.84 -26.29 12.47
N THR A 495 -10.57 -25.60 13.38
CA THR A 495 -11.90 -26.00 13.85
C THR A 495 -12.91 -24.91 13.56
N SER A 496 -14.16 -25.28 13.20
CA SER A 496 -15.24 -24.31 12.99
C SER A 496 -15.54 -23.54 14.29
N VAL A 497 -15.81 -22.22 14.16
CA VAL A 497 -16.15 -21.31 15.27
C VAL A 497 -17.68 -21.17 15.46
N GLN A 498 -18.47 -22.04 14.86
CA GLN A 498 -19.94 -21.95 14.97
C GLN A 498 -20.40 -22.17 16.41
N ALA A 499 -21.34 -21.31 16.88
CA ALA A 499 -21.94 -21.42 18.20
C ALA A 499 -22.57 -22.80 18.43
N GLY A 500 -22.22 -23.44 19.56
CA GLY A 500 -22.76 -24.72 19.97
C GLY A 500 -21.99 -25.98 19.54
N GLN A 501 -20.95 -25.89 18.72
CA GLN A 501 -20.12 -27.04 18.34
C GLN A 501 -18.82 -27.12 19.16
N THR A 502 -18.94 -27.50 20.44
CA THR A 502 -17.75 -27.73 21.31
C THR A 502 -16.88 -28.92 20.93
N ASN A 503 -17.35 -29.81 20.02
CA ASN A 503 -16.69 -31.04 19.60
C ASN A 503 -16.48 -31.17 18.08
N ALA A 504 -16.35 -30.05 17.34
CA ALA A 504 -16.04 -30.10 15.92
C ALA A 504 -14.66 -30.77 15.71
N GLN A 505 -14.59 -31.82 14.91
CA GLN A 505 -13.32 -32.45 14.57
C GLN A 505 -12.42 -31.47 13.82
N PRO A 506 -11.12 -31.40 14.16
CA PRO A 506 -10.19 -30.56 13.43
C PRO A 506 -10.10 -30.98 11.96
N ILE A 507 -10.14 -30.00 11.08
CA ILE A 507 -9.85 -30.16 9.66
C ILE A 507 -8.38 -29.85 9.44
N GLU A 508 -7.62 -30.82 8.94
CA GLU A 508 -6.23 -30.59 8.55
C GLU A 508 -6.19 -29.99 7.13
N ILE A 509 -5.47 -28.90 6.96
CA ILE A 509 -5.30 -28.21 5.69
C ILE A 509 -3.83 -27.96 5.37
N ILE A 510 -3.51 -27.96 4.08
CA ILE A 510 -2.19 -27.59 3.55
C ILE A 510 -2.29 -26.14 3.04
N PRO A 511 -1.69 -25.14 3.71
CA PRO A 511 -1.83 -23.74 3.35
C PRO A 511 -1.47 -23.46 1.90
N LYS A 512 -0.42 -24.07 1.36
CA LYS A 512 0.04 -23.92 -0.03
C LYS A 512 -1.06 -24.22 -1.07
N THR A 513 -2.03 -25.10 -0.75
CA THR A 513 -3.14 -25.44 -1.64
C THR A 513 -4.34 -24.49 -1.48
N MET A 514 -4.32 -23.62 -0.47
CA MET A 514 -5.41 -22.71 -0.11
C MET A 514 -5.19 -21.32 -0.69
N SER A 515 -5.48 -21.13 -1.98
CA SER A 515 -5.17 -19.90 -2.72
C SER A 515 -5.97 -18.67 -2.31
N LYS A 516 -7.11 -18.85 -1.61
CA LYS A 516 -8.04 -17.77 -1.24
C LYS A 516 -8.49 -17.95 0.22
N LEU A 517 -7.59 -17.60 1.14
CA LEU A 517 -7.85 -17.51 2.58
C LEU A 517 -7.61 -16.07 3.05
N SER A 518 -8.44 -15.59 3.94
CA SER A 518 -8.20 -14.39 4.75
C SER A 518 -7.86 -14.82 6.17
N VAL A 519 -6.82 -14.22 6.75
CA VAL A 519 -6.35 -14.53 8.12
C VAL A 519 -6.59 -13.32 9.01
N TYR A 520 -7.06 -13.57 10.23
CA TYR A 520 -7.37 -12.54 11.21
C TYR A 520 -6.84 -12.95 12.58
N HIS A 521 -6.36 -11.95 13.33
CA HIS A 521 -6.17 -12.09 14.77
C HIS A 521 -7.50 -11.83 15.49
N LEU A 522 -7.71 -12.57 16.55
CA LEU A 522 -8.88 -12.37 17.40
C LEU A 522 -8.50 -11.43 18.55
N ASN A 523 -9.07 -10.24 18.53
CA ASN A 523 -8.92 -9.26 19.59
C ASN A 523 -10.20 -9.20 20.42
N THR A 524 -10.06 -9.01 21.73
CA THR A 524 -11.19 -8.68 22.59
C THR A 524 -11.16 -7.18 22.85
N ALA A 525 -12.23 -6.48 22.51
CA ALA A 525 -12.40 -5.07 22.82
C ALA A 525 -13.76 -4.85 23.49
N GLU A 526 -13.84 -3.88 24.39
CA GLU A 526 -15.11 -3.47 24.99
C GLU A 526 -15.87 -2.61 23.96
N LEU A 527 -17.16 -2.90 23.73
CA LEU A 527 -18.06 -2.03 23.00
C LEU A 527 -19.07 -1.43 23.96
N SER A 528 -19.26 -0.13 23.86
CA SER A 528 -20.23 0.66 24.66
C SER A 528 -21.20 1.39 23.75
N VAL A 529 -22.40 1.63 24.24
CA VAL A 529 -23.36 2.51 23.54
C VAL A 529 -22.74 3.91 23.45
N GLY A 530 -22.72 4.46 22.23
CA GLY A 530 -22.04 5.71 21.92
C GLY A 530 -20.67 5.54 21.23
N ASP A 531 -20.13 4.32 21.16
CA ASP A 531 -18.91 4.07 20.39
C ASP A 531 -19.08 4.33 18.91
N ARG A 532 -18.03 4.89 18.30
CA ARG A 532 -17.89 4.96 16.84
C ARG A 532 -17.06 3.77 16.36
N VAL A 533 -17.62 3.04 15.40
CA VAL A 533 -16.98 1.86 14.82
C VAL A 533 -16.93 1.96 13.30
N ARG A 534 -16.01 1.23 12.70
CA ARG A 534 -15.94 1.04 11.25
C ARG A 534 -16.03 -0.45 10.93
N ILE A 535 -16.69 -0.75 9.84
CA ILE A 535 -16.76 -2.11 9.30
C ILE A 535 -15.43 -2.43 8.61
N THR A 536 -14.85 -3.59 8.91
CA THR A 536 -13.54 -4.01 8.38
C THR A 536 -13.64 -5.06 7.25
N ARG A 537 -14.86 -5.54 6.96
CA ARG A 537 -15.14 -6.48 5.85
C ARG A 537 -16.54 -6.26 5.31
N ASN A 538 -16.72 -6.45 3.98
CA ASN A 538 -18.05 -6.42 3.37
C ASN A 538 -18.93 -7.53 3.92
N ASP A 539 -20.15 -7.18 4.30
CA ASP A 539 -21.21 -8.08 4.72
C ASP A 539 -22.47 -7.84 3.89
N ALA A 540 -22.66 -8.69 2.88
CA ALA A 540 -23.80 -8.58 1.97
C ALA A 540 -25.15 -8.89 2.63
N ARG A 541 -25.16 -9.64 3.75
CA ARG A 541 -26.41 -9.99 4.47
C ARG A 541 -27.01 -8.78 5.17
N HIS A 542 -26.13 -7.93 5.71
CA HIS A 542 -26.51 -6.73 6.43
C HIS A 542 -26.32 -5.45 5.59
N ASP A 543 -25.93 -5.59 4.31
CA ASP A 543 -25.59 -4.48 3.41
C ASP A 543 -24.57 -3.51 4.04
N LEU A 544 -23.50 -4.06 4.61
CA LEU A 544 -22.39 -3.32 5.18
C LEU A 544 -21.19 -3.43 4.27
N VAL A 545 -20.48 -2.31 4.05
CA VAL A 545 -19.26 -2.29 3.23
C VAL A 545 -18.02 -1.98 4.07
N ASN A 546 -16.90 -2.53 3.68
CA ASN A 546 -15.61 -2.25 4.30
C ASN A 546 -15.30 -0.74 4.27
N GLY A 547 -14.89 -0.19 5.40
CA GLY A 547 -14.63 1.24 5.58
C GLY A 547 -15.86 2.07 6.00
N GLN A 548 -17.07 1.49 6.00
CA GLN A 548 -18.29 2.16 6.46
C GLN A 548 -18.21 2.45 7.95
N GLN A 549 -18.56 3.67 8.35
CA GLN A 549 -18.65 4.08 9.76
C GLN A 549 -20.06 3.91 10.29
N ALA A 550 -20.17 3.60 11.58
CA ALA A 550 -21.41 3.44 12.31
C ALA A 550 -21.25 3.88 13.78
N ASN A 551 -22.36 4.18 14.44
CA ASN A 551 -22.43 4.40 15.89
C ASN A 551 -23.11 3.19 16.56
N VAL A 552 -22.60 2.80 17.71
CA VAL A 552 -23.24 1.78 18.54
C VAL A 552 -24.38 2.44 19.30
N VAL A 553 -25.63 2.02 19.03
CA VAL A 553 -26.83 2.64 19.63
C VAL A 553 -27.50 1.75 20.66
N ALA A 554 -27.31 0.43 20.60
CA ALA A 554 -27.76 -0.51 21.61
C ALA A 554 -26.85 -1.74 21.68
N ILE A 555 -26.77 -2.33 22.87
CA ILE A 555 -26.05 -3.59 23.10
C ILE A 555 -26.93 -4.43 24.04
N ASP A 556 -27.28 -5.62 23.62
CA ASP A 556 -27.97 -6.60 24.45
C ASP A 556 -27.09 -7.86 24.68
N ALA A 557 -27.71 -8.91 25.27
CA ALA A 557 -26.98 -10.13 25.62
C ALA A 557 -26.39 -10.86 24.39
N THR A 558 -27.00 -10.72 23.23
CA THR A 558 -26.76 -11.53 22.03
C THR A 558 -26.47 -10.71 20.79
N SER A 559 -26.60 -9.39 20.86
CA SER A 559 -26.43 -8.53 19.68
C SER A 559 -25.93 -7.13 20.00
N VAL A 560 -25.36 -6.51 18.97
CA VAL A 560 -24.99 -5.09 18.91
C VAL A 560 -25.80 -4.44 17.80
N THR A 561 -26.48 -3.33 18.10
CA THR A 561 -27.21 -2.53 17.11
C THR A 561 -26.38 -1.32 16.70
N LEU A 562 -26.11 -1.21 15.42
CA LEU A 562 -25.38 -0.12 14.80
C LEU A 562 -26.33 0.83 14.09
N GLU A 563 -26.11 2.14 14.23
CA GLU A 563 -26.73 3.17 13.40
C GLU A 563 -25.75 3.60 12.31
N THR A 564 -26.16 3.47 11.07
CA THR A 564 -25.33 3.89 9.92
C THR A 564 -26.23 4.34 8.78
N GLN A 565 -25.94 5.51 8.20
CA GLN A 565 -26.71 6.10 7.08
C GLN A 565 -28.22 6.16 7.34
N GLY A 566 -28.62 6.53 8.56
CA GLY A 566 -30.02 6.67 8.96
C GLY A 566 -30.77 5.35 9.14
N ARG A 567 -30.11 4.20 9.15
CA ARG A 567 -30.70 2.89 9.40
C ARG A 567 -30.05 2.18 10.58
N HIS A 568 -30.80 1.33 11.23
CA HIS A 568 -30.30 0.45 12.29
C HIS A 568 -30.01 -0.93 11.74
N VAL A 569 -28.84 -1.48 12.09
CA VAL A 569 -28.38 -2.81 11.72
C VAL A 569 -28.02 -3.58 12.97
N GLN A 570 -28.69 -4.69 13.21
CA GLN A 570 -28.41 -5.57 14.34
C GLN A 570 -27.46 -6.69 13.94
N LEU A 571 -26.36 -6.83 14.66
CA LEU A 571 -25.32 -7.84 14.43
C LEU A 571 -25.26 -8.78 15.64
N PRO A 572 -25.34 -10.11 15.46
CA PRO A 572 -25.19 -11.06 16.54
C PRO A 572 -23.75 -11.07 17.09
N THR A 573 -23.60 -11.29 18.40
CA THR A 573 -22.31 -11.32 19.11
C THR A 573 -21.87 -12.73 19.51
N ASP A 574 -22.56 -13.75 19.06
CA ASP A 574 -22.22 -15.17 19.23
C ASP A 574 -21.01 -15.61 18.39
N HIS A 575 -20.54 -14.74 17.50
CA HIS A 575 -19.32 -14.92 16.72
C HIS A 575 -18.54 -13.58 16.60
N PRO A 576 -17.23 -13.63 16.28
CA PRO A 576 -16.40 -12.44 16.18
C PRO A 576 -16.89 -11.45 15.12
N LEU A 577 -16.85 -10.15 15.45
CA LEU A 577 -17.36 -9.06 14.63
C LEU A 577 -16.27 -8.52 13.70
N ASN A 578 -16.64 -8.23 12.44
CA ASN A 578 -15.77 -7.56 11.47
C ASN A 578 -15.86 -6.03 11.65
N MET A 579 -15.37 -5.51 12.76
CA MET A 579 -15.37 -4.07 13.05
C MET A 579 -14.19 -3.68 13.94
N ASP A 580 -13.95 -2.38 14.04
CA ASP A 580 -12.92 -1.76 14.84
C ASP A 580 -13.36 -0.35 15.26
N TYR A 581 -12.75 0.26 16.29
CA TYR A 581 -13.04 1.65 16.64
C TYR A 581 -12.72 2.60 15.47
N ALA A 582 -13.52 3.65 15.34
CA ALA A 582 -13.45 4.60 14.22
C ALA A 582 -13.14 6.04 14.64
N TYR A 583 -12.62 6.28 15.83
CA TYR A 583 -12.18 7.62 16.25
C TYR A 583 -10.90 8.03 15.52
N VAL A 584 -10.01 7.08 15.28
CA VAL A 584 -8.71 7.27 14.62
C VAL A 584 -8.62 6.41 13.36
N THR A 585 -8.03 6.96 12.32
CA THR A 585 -7.79 6.25 11.06
C THR A 585 -6.32 6.35 10.65
N THR A 586 -5.85 5.41 9.84
CA THR A 586 -4.53 5.56 9.20
C THR A 586 -4.64 6.50 7.99
N ALA A 587 -3.53 7.15 7.60
CA ALA A 587 -3.49 8.02 6.44
C ALA A 587 -4.04 7.34 5.17
N HIS A 588 -3.69 6.07 4.95
CA HIS A 588 -4.20 5.28 3.82
C HIS A 588 -5.73 5.11 3.86
N SER A 589 -6.29 4.83 5.05
CA SER A 589 -7.75 4.68 5.22
C SER A 589 -8.49 6.04 5.25
N ALA A 590 -7.78 7.15 5.47
CA ALA A 590 -8.34 8.49 5.40
C ALA A 590 -8.53 8.99 3.95
N GLN A 591 -7.97 8.30 2.96
CA GLN A 591 -8.11 8.66 1.55
C GLN A 591 -9.60 8.65 1.16
N GLY A 592 -10.04 9.68 0.42
CA GLY A 592 -11.44 9.87 0.05
C GLY A 592 -12.32 10.54 1.12
N LEU A 593 -11.90 10.60 2.39
CA LEU A 593 -12.66 11.27 3.44
C LEU A 593 -12.52 12.79 3.36
N THR A 594 -13.49 13.51 3.96
CA THR A 594 -13.47 14.96 4.10
C THR A 594 -14.04 15.34 5.47
N CYS A 595 -13.42 16.29 6.16
CA CYS A 595 -13.83 16.75 7.49
C CYS A 595 -13.55 18.25 7.67
N ASP A 596 -14.00 18.81 8.77
CA ASP A 596 -13.73 20.22 9.08
C ASP A 596 -12.38 20.38 9.78
N ARG A 597 -11.97 19.40 10.59
CA ARG A 597 -10.73 19.44 11.38
C ARG A 597 -9.96 18.14 11.27
N VAL A 598 -8.63 18.23 11.19
CA VAL A 598 -7.70 17.11 11.26
C VAL A 598 -6.79 17.25 12.48
N LEU A 599 -6.67 16.16 13.25
CA LEU A 599 -5.62 15.95 14.25
C LEU A 599 -4.67 14.89 13.70
N TYR A 600 -3.46 15.29 13.33
CA TYR A 600 -2.49 14.40 12.70
C TYR A 600 -1.35 14.05 13.65
N ASN A 601 -1.18 12.75 13.94
CA ASN A 601 -0.04 12.19 14.66
C ASN A 601 1.12 11.93 13.71
N ALA A 602 2.10 12.82 13.68
CA ALA A 602 3.29 12.74 12.83
C ALA A 602 4.50 12.29 13.65
N GLU A 603 4.74 10.99 13.69
CA GLU A 603 5.84 10.35 14.42
C GLU A 603 7.14 10.49 13.65
N SER A 604 8.12 11.27 14.16
CA SER A 604 9.35 11.57 13.43
C SER A 604 10.24 10.36 13.21
N PHE A 605 10.11 9.32 14.03
CA PHE A 605 10.86 8.07 13.92
C PHE A 605 10.22 7.08 12.93
N SER A 606 8.92 7.22 12.67
CA SER A 606 8.19 6.27 11.83
C SER A 606 8.53 6.40 10.35
N ARG A 607 8.67 5.27 9.67
CA ARG A 607 8.81 5.23 8.22
C ARG A 607 7.55 5.67 7.50
N THR A 608 6.39 5.61 8.17
CA THR A 608 5.11 6.03 7.60
C THR A 608 4.92 7.55 7.62
N THR A 609 5.75 8.33 8.36
CA THR A 609 5.75 9.78 8.25
C THR A 609 6.58 10.17 7.03
N ALA A 610 5.91 10.39 5.92
CA ALA A 610 6.46 10.71 4.61
C ALA A 610 5.56 11.70 3.88
N GLN A 611 6.01 12.23 2.75
CA GLN A 611 5.32 13.29 2.00
C GLN A 611 3.89 12.91 1.61
N ASP A 612 3.68 11.71 1.09
CA ASP A 612 2.38 11.23 0.64
C ASP A 612 1.38 11.06 1.80
N THR A 613 1.81 10.47 2.91
CA THR A 613 0.98 10.33 4.12
C THR A 613 0.68 11.66 4.77
N TYR A 614 1.66 12.58 4.81
CA TYR A 614 1.46 13.94 5.28
C TYR A 614 0.46 14.69 4.39
N TYR A 615 0.66 14.67 3.06
CA TYR A 615 -0.24 15.31 2.11
C TYR A 615 -1.67 14.76 2.22
N VAL A 616 -1.84 13.43 2.24
CA VAL A 616 -3.17 12.82 2.45
C VAL A 616 -3.78 13.33 3.74
N SER A 617 -3.04 13.34 4.86
CA SER A 617 -3.56 13.73 6.16
C SER A 617 -4.05 15.16 6.18
N ILE A 618 -3.21 16.12 5.74
CA ILE A 618 -3.56 17.56 5.80
C ILE A 618 -4.56 17.98 4.73
N SER A 619 -4.75 17.17 3.68
CA SER A 619 -5.70 17.51 2.60
C SER A 619 -7.13 17.09 2.88
N ARG A 620 -7.41 16.45 4.04
CA ARG A 620 -8.79 16.00 4.39
C ARG A 620 -9.64 17.13 4.96
N GLU A 621 -9.02 18.14 5.56
CA GLU A 621 -9.70 19.22 6.27
C GLU A 621 -10.30 20.28 5.35
N ARG A 622 -11.27 21.04 5.91
CA ARG A 622 -11.79 22.26 5.32
C ARG A 622 -11.29 23.51 6.06
N HIS A 623 -11.07 23.42 7.38
CA HIS A 623 -10.88 24.58 8.24
C HIS A 623 -9.61 24.54 9.09
N GLU A 624 -9.23 23.39 9.64
CA GLU A 624 -8.19 23.35 10.66
C GLU A 624 -7.38 22.07 10.64
N VAL A 625 -6.04 22.20 10.76
CA VAL A 625 -5.08 21.13 10.98
C VAL A 625 -4.27 21.40 12.24
N THR A 626 -4.24 20.42 13.15
CA THR A 626 -3.28 20.37 14.25
C THR A 626 -2.39 19.13 14.08
N VAL A 627 -1.08 19.35 14.00
CA VAL A 627 -0.07 18.28 13.94
C VAL A 627 0.48 18.04 15.34
N PHE A 628 0.56 16.78 15.74
CA PHE A 628 1.25 16.33 16.95
C PHE A 628 2.50 15.58 16.54
N THR A 629 3.65 15.95 17.10
CA THR A 629 4.93 15.31 16.80
C THR A 629 5.78 15.13 18.06
N ASP A 630 6.69 14.18 18.02
CA ASP A 630 7.72 13.96 19.04
C ASP A 630 8.91 14.91 18.89
N ASP A 631 9.21 15.37 17.66
CA ASP A 631 10.42 16.13 17.35
C ASP A 631 10.14 17.15 16.23
N ALA A 632 10.19 18.44 16.58
CA ALA A 632 9.94 19.53 15.63
C ALA A 632 11.12 19.74 14.65
N GLU A 633 12.34 19.40 15.04
CA GLU A 633 13.53 19.61 14.20
C GLU A 633 13.61 18.56 13.09
N LYS A 634 13.23 17.32 13.40
CA LYS A 634 13.20 16.22 12.41
C LYS A 634 11.95 16.22 11.53
N LEU A 635 10.85 16.78 12.00
CA LEU A 635 9.58 16.76 11.28
C LEU A 635 9.68 17.27 9.83
N PRO A 636 10.35 18.42 9.53
CA PRO A 636 10.47 18.90 8.14
C PRO A 636 11.15 17.92 7.19
N GLU A 637 12.22 17.25 7.63
CA GLU A 637 12.91 16.21 6.87
C GLU A 637 11.96 15.04 6.62
N ARG A 638 11.26 14.58 7.66
CA ARG A 638 10.40 13.40 7.58
C ARG A 638 9.20 13.61 6.67
N VAL A 639 8.47 14.71 6.80
CA VAL A 639 7.35 15.01 5.90
C VAL A 639 7.80 15.34 4.47
N GLY A 640 9.06 15.74 4.28
CA GLY A 640 9.67 15.95 2.95
C GLY A 640 10.16 14.65 2.29
N ARG A 641 10.27 13.55 3.05
CA ARG A 641 10.77 12.28 2.53
C ARG A 641 9.82 11.69 1.50
N GLN A 642 10.31 11.48 0.30
CA GLN A 642 9.54 10.84 -0.76
C GLN A 642 9.59 9.31 -0.59
N THR A 643 8.43 8.66 -0.67
CA THR A 643 8.35 7.21 -0.83
C THR A 643 8.46 6.88 -2.31
N TYR A 644 9.43 6.06 -2.69
CA TYR A 644 9.63 5.68 -4.08
C TYR A 644 9.28 4.21 -4.29
N LYS A 645 8.46 3.93 -5.30
CA LYS A 645 8.25 2.57 -5.82
C LYS A 645 8.93 2.48 -7.19
N GLY A 646 9.92 1.59 -7.32
CA GLY A 646 10.61 1.35 -8.58
C GLY A 646 9.67 0.78 -9.65
N LEU A 647 9.98 1.03 -10.91
CA LEU A 647 9.33 0.41 -12.06
C LEU A 647 10.23 -0.69 -12.61
N ALA A 648 9.68 -1.87 -12.81
CA ALA A 648 10.40 -2.99 -13.43
C ALA A 648 10.80 -2.65 -14.88
N HIS A 649 9.99 -1.84 -15.56
CA HIS A 649 10.23 -1.38 -16.94
C HIS A 649 11.47 -0.50 -17.07
N ASP A 650 11.78 0.28 -16.03
CA ASP A 650 12.95 1.18 -16.04
C ASP A 650 14.27 0.43 -15.82
N LEU A 651 14.23 -0.84 -15.39
CA LEU A 651 15.43 -1.63 -15.22
C LEU A 651 16.01 -1.98 -16.59
N GLN A 652 17.15 -1.37 -16.91
CA GLN A 652 17.95 -1.80 -18.06
C GLN A 652 18.62 -3.13 -17.69
N PRO A 653 18.47 -4.19 -18.51
CA PRO A 653 19.11 -5.47 -18.20
C PRO A 653 20.62 -5.31 -18.13
N ALA A 654 21.24 -5.71 -17.03
CA ALA A 654 22.68 -5.90 -16.99
C ALA A 654 23.05 -7.08 -17.89
N ALA A 655 24.16 -6.98 -18.62
CA ALA A 655 24.76 -8.16 -19.24
C ALA A 655 25.08 -9.17 -18.12
N ALA A 656 24.67 -10.42 -18.28
CA ALA A 656 24.84 -11.46 -17.27
C ALA A 656 26.28 -11.48 -16.75
N LYS A 657 26.47 -11.08 -15.49
CA LYS A 657 27.75 -11.12 -14.78
C LYS A 657 27.63 -12.03 -13.58
N VAL A 658 28.65 -12.84 -13.37
CA VAL A 658 28.84 -13.59 -12.13
C VAL A 658 29.06 -12.59 -11.00
N PHE A 659 28.44 -12.80 -9.82
CA PHE A 659 28.68 -11.98 -8.63
C PHE A 659 30.18 -11.82 -8.37
N SER A 660 30.66 -10.57 -8.36
CA SER A 660 32.05 -10.28 -7.99
C SER A 660 32.26 -10.55 -6.49
N GLN A 661 33.53 -10.66 -6.08
CA GLN A 661 33.87 -10.84 -4.68
C GLN A 661 33.39 -9.65 -3.84
N ASP A 662 33.43 -8.45 -4.41
CA ASP A 662 32.97 -7.19 -3.80
C ASP A 662 31.44 -7.18 -3.59
N GLU A 663 30.65 -7.72 -4.53
CA GLU A 663 29.18 -7.86 -4.37
C GLU A 663 28.81 -8.86 -3.26
N LYS A 664 29.62 -9.90 -3.05
CA LYS A 664 29.45 -10.87 -1.96
C LYS A 664 29.76 -10.23 -0.59
N GLU A 665 30.79 -9.39 -0.51
CA GLU A 665 31.15 -8.65 0.70
C GLU A 665 30.13 -7.55 1.03
N LEU A 666 29.63 -6.83 0.01
CA LEU A 666 28.57 -5.83 0.18
C LEU A 666 27.27 -6.46 0.69
N ALA A 667 26.86 -7.59 0.11
CA ALA A 667 25.68 -8.32 0.56
C ALA A 667 25.82 -8.82 2.02
N ALA A 668 27.02 -9.24 2.43
CA ALA A 668 27.30 -9.64 3.81
C ALA A 668 27.29 -8.46 4.79
N SER A 669 27.68 -7.27 4.35
CA SER A 669 27.72 -6.05 5.18
C SER A 669 26.34 -5.35 5.31
N THR A 670 25.41 -5.61 4.38
CA THR A 670 24.06 -5.00 4.38
C THR A 670 23.02 -5.81 5.14
N LEU A 671 23.36 -7.02 5.61
CA LEU A 671 22.48 -7.76 6.49
C LEU A 671 22.38 -7.03 7.85
N PRO A 672 21.20 -6.64 8.31
CA PRO A 672 21.06 -5.99 9.61
C PRO A 672 21.59 -6.92 10.71
N VAL A 673 22.51 -6.40 11.52
CA VAL A 673 22.87 -7.04 12.78
C VAL A 673 21.61 -7.08 13.64
N GLU A 674 21.28 -8.21 14.22
CA GLU A 674 20.02 -8.51 14.97
C GLU A 674 19.64 -7.50 16.08
N SER A 675 20.42 -6.43 16.30
CA SER A 675 20.17 -5.43 17.34
C SER A 675 19.10 -4.37 16.97
N ASP A 676 18.63 -4.29 15.70
CA ASP A 676 17.69 -3.25 15.25
C ASP A 676 16.33 -3.78 14.76
N LEU A 677 16.04 -5.06 15.01
CA LEU A 677 14.71 -5.62 14.77
C LEU A 677 13.81 -5.36 15.99
N GLU A 678 13.47 -4.11 16.23
CA GLU A 678 12.22 -3.81 16.92
C GLU A 678 11.07 -4.08 15.95
N VAL A 679 10.28 -5.06 16.33
CA VAL A 679 9.04 -5.47 15.68
C VAL A 679 8.05 -4.30 15.72
N ASP A 680 7.72 -3.73 14.58
CA ASP A 680 6.49 -2.97 14.36
C ASP A 680 5.36 -3.87 13.83
#